data_339f3b43f0234ca7531f8b899b5c1380
#
_entry.id   339f3b43f0234ca7531f8b899b5c1380
#
_cell.length_a   1.000
_cell.length_b   1.000
_cell.length_c   1.000
_cell.angle_alpha   90.00
_cell.angle_beta   90.00
_cell.angle_gamma   90.00
#
_symmetry.space_group_name_H-M   'P 1'
#
loop_
_entity.id
_entity.type
_entity.pdbx_description
1 polymer ?
#
loop_
_entity_poly.entity_id
_entity_poly.type
_entity_poly.pdbx_seq_one_letter_code
_entity_poly.pdbx_strand_id
1 'polypeptide(L)'
;VLCYTAGFAGVDDTGSLKIVMRYATDSGLPQFADPSAPHYTTAVASNGAQLQLRYDVKDNRRPWGRTIHIKVLQGYLREGDSITLTIGDSSAGSPGWRMQTFLEDTFELKVLVDRYATYVYEELPKSPTFRVGPGEPTKLVAIAPTMAMTGKSITIKVKREDVWGNPVDKPWNVSCPAPTTPETFRDELHDKETGLSTVTNPCIVSAERPTGRFWADIHGQSEETIGTNAIDSYFRFARDRAFIDVCGHQGNDFQITDNFWQTINDTTARFNKDGRFVVFPGWEWSGNTGLGGDRNVFFKNEGGIISRSSRALVEESESATPCSGTVEELFDRITNCGHEAMLVPHVGGRFADLARHREGLEPVVEVHSAWGTFEWMLDDAFSRGYRIGIVANSDGHKGRPGASYPGASTFGSYGGLTCILADKLDRDHIWEAYQARRVYATTGARIFLDVATDNGDLIGSVLAVDDASRPTFQIKVSGTAPIERIEIRNAMTVLKTVRTYGNDDLRNRVKLLWQGAEVRGRGRQVNWDGELKLTGNSIRDFQTINFWNQEKRCEQLSSRHLKWQSTTTGGVAGIIVDLEKPDAGTLNLSTIQKSLSANVADLGISGRTRAAGGLGKAISAYRLPPTGWHHDWSCEFTPTAKQIHEGNNPIYVCVVQEDGHMAWSSPIYLVRK
;
A
#
# COMPACT_ATOMS: atom_id res chain seq x y z
N VAL A 1 5.86 26.28 -18.15
CA VAL A 1 5.22 26.92 -19.32
C VAL A 1 5.27 25.94 -20.48
N LEU A 2 4.12 25.77 -21.18
CA LEU A 2 3.98 24.95 -22.38
C LEU A 2 3.46 25.85 -23.50
N CYS A 3 4.13 25.80 -24.66
CA CYS A 3 3.71 26.55 -25.85
C CYS A 3 3.29 25.55 -26.94
N TYR A 4 2.03 25.63 -27.35
CA TYR A 4 1.51 24.95 -28.53
C TYR A 4 1.55 25.91 -29.71
N THR A 5 2.09 25.51 -30.83
CA THR A 5 2.07 26.28 -32.08
C THR A 5 1.17 25.58 -33.09
N ALA A 6 0.21 26.29 -33.61
CA ALA A 6 -0.72 25.76 -34.61
C ALA A 6 0.01 25.49 -35.93
N GLY A 7 -0.21 24.33 -36.50
CA GLY A 7 0.26 23.96 -37.83
C GLY A 7 -0.63 24.50 -38.94
N PHE A 8 -0.40 24.07 -40.16
CA PHE A 8 -1.07 24.52 -41.40
C PHE A 8 -2.61 24.59 -41.29
N ALA A 9 -3.24 23.59 -40.65
CA ALA A 9 -4.68 23.55 -40.49
C ALA A 9 -5.26 24.53 -39.45
N GLY A 10 -4.40 25.11 -38.60
CA GLY A 10 -4.83 25.99 -37.52
C GLY A 10 -5.65 25.28 -36.43
N VAL A 11 -6.43 26.08 -35.67
CA VAL A 11 -7.49 25.63 -34.75
C VAL A 11 -8.65 26.58 -34.90
N ASP A 12 -9.80 26.08 -35.32
CA ASP A 12 -10.97 26.88 -35.62
C ASP A 12 -11.69 27.35 -34.37
N ASP A 13 -12.66 28.23 -34.53
CA ASP A 13 -13.60 28.64 -33.49
C ASP A 13 -14.27 27.40 -32.88
N THR A 14 -14.31 27.36 -31.55
CA THR A 14 -14.76 26.23 -30.74
C THR A 14 -13.88 24.97 -30.80
N GLY A 15 -12.79 24.92 -31.60
CA GLY A 15 -11.75 23.91 -31.51
C GLY A 15 -11.05 23.95 -30.13
N SER A 16 -10.32 22.90 -29.79
CA SER A 16 -9.75 22.77 -28.44
C SER A 16 -8.48 21.93 -28.35
N LEU A 17 -7.76 22.15 -27.27
CA LEU A 17 -6.61 21.34 -26.88
C LEU A 17 -6.90 20.66 -25.55
N LYS A 18 -6.34 19.46 -25.37
CA LYS A 18 -6.26 18.76 -24.08
C LYS A 18 -4.79 18.58 -23.70
N ILE A 19 -4.43 19.02 -22.50
CA ILE A 19 -3.13 18.72 -21.88
C ILE A 19 -3.40 17.69 -20.80
N VAL A 20 -2.94 16.47 -21.02
CA VAL A 20 -3.40 15.31 -20.26
C VAL A 20 -2.24 14.70 -19.47
N MET A 21 -2.48 14.42 -18.21
CA MET A 21 -1.57 13.72 -17.30
C MET A 21 -2.12 12.35 -16.91
N ARG A 22 -1.24 11.45 -16.49
CA ARG A 22 -1.64 10.12 -16.03
C ARG A 22 -2.53 10.18 -14.79
N TYR A 23 -3.43 9.21 -14.63
CA TYR A 23 -4.26 9.05 -13.42
C TYR A 23 -3.43 8.92 -12.14
N ALA A 24 -2.30 8.22 -12.22
CA ALA A 24 -1.43 7.93 -11.07
C ALA A 24 -0.79 9.19 -10.47
N THR A 25 -0.64 10.28 -11.22
CA THR A 25 -0.05 11.51 -10.69
C THR A 25 -0.91 12.08 -9.55
N ASP A 26 -0.24 12.53 -8.50
CA ASP A 26 -0.82 13.28 -7.38
C ASP A 26 -0.41 14.75 -7.38
N SER A 27 -0.01 15.27 -8.55
CA SER A 27 0.28 16.69 -8.73
C SER A 27 -0.88 17.59 -8.32
N GLY A 28 -0.57 18.83 -7.93
CA GLY A 28 -1.59 19.79 -7.52
C GLY A 28 -2.65 20.01 -8.61
N LEU A 29 -3.90 20.21 -8.20
CA LEU A 29 -5.01 20.36 -9.13
C LEU A 29 -5.02 21.78 -9.73
N PRO A 30 -4.86 21.96 -11.05
CA PRO A 30 -4.93 23.26 -11.68
C PRO A 30 -6.24 23.98 -11.38
N GLN A 31 -6.18 25.27 -11.07
CA GLN A 31 -7.33 26.15 -10.89
C GLN A 31 -7.13 27.46 -11.66
N PHE A 32 -8.21 28.16 -12.01
CA PHE A 32 -8.23 29.27 -12.95
C PHE A 32 -8.89 30.54 -12.38
N ALA A 33 -9.31 30.51 -11.11
CA ALA A 33 -10.16 31.56 -10.53
C ALA A 33 -9.41 32.50 -9.58
N ASP A 34 -8.48 31.98 -8.76
CA ASP A 34 -7.75 32.79 -7.77
C ASP A 34 -6.26 32.91 -8.14
N PRO A 35 -5.84 34.11 -8.63
CA PRO A 35 -4.46 34.32 -9.03
C PRO A 35 -3.44 34.22 -7.91
N SER A 36 -3.85 34.36 -6.65
CA SER A 36 -2.96 34.29 -5.49
C SER A 36 -2.85 32.86 -4.87
N ALA A 37 -3.80 32.00 -5.19
CA ALA A 37 -3.88 30.66 -4.63
C ALA A 37 -2.93 29.67 -5.34
N PRO A 38 -2.54 28.56 -4.67
CA PRO A 38 -1.73 27.50 -5.28
C PRO A 38 -2.36 26.96 -6.57
N HIS A 39 -1.51 26.56 -7.53
CA HIS A 39 -1.88 25.91 -8.78
C HIS A 39 -2.63 26.80 -9.77
N TYR A 40 -2.59 28.12 -9.59
CA TYR A 40 -3.19 29.04 -10.53
C TYR A 40 -2.60 28.80 -11.93
N THR A 41 -3.46 28.69 -12.92
CA THR A 41 -3.07 28.30 -14.29
C THR A 41 -3.71 29.24 -15.29
N THR A 42 -2.90 29.74 -16.22
CA THR A 42 -3.32 30.68 -17.26
C THR A 42 -3.01 30.14 -18.65
N ALA A 43 -3.80 30.56 -19.64
CA ALA A 43 -3.48 30.36 -21.05
C ALA A 43 -3.75 31.63 -21.86
N VAL A 44 -2.86 31.93 -22.80
CA VAL A 44 -2.94 33.12 -23.66
C VAL A 44 -2.68 32.71 -25.11
N ALA A 45 -3.53 33.16 -26.03
CA ALA A 45 -3.33 33.03 -27.46
C ALA A 45 -2.50 34.22 -28.01
N SER A 46 -1.50 33.96 -28.85
CA SER A 46 -0.60 35.01 -29.42
C SER A 46 -1.33 36.05 -30.27
N ASN A 47 -2.44 35.65 -30.87
CA ASN A 47 -3.26 36.52 -31.75
C ASN A 47 -4.49 37.16 -31.05
N GLY A 48 -4.62 36.96 -29.70
CA GLY A 48 -5.69 37.54 -28.92
C GLY A 48 -7.02 36.76 -28.97
N ALA A 49 -7.08 35.57 -29.54
CA ALA A 49 -8.24 34.69 -29.46
C ALA A 49 -8.60 34.42 -28.00
N GLN A 50 -9.90 34.41 -27.68
CA GLN A 50 -10.40 34.19 -26.33
C GLN A 50 -10.37 32.69 -26.01
N LEU A 51 -9.81 32.34 -24.88
CA LEU A 51 -9.66 30.94 -24.41
C LEU A 51 -10.51 30.69 -23.16
N GLN A 52 -11.10 29.50 -23.08
CA GLN A 52 -11.76 28.97 -21.89
C GLN A 52 -10.95 27.79 -21.34
N LEU A 53 -10.67 27.85 -20.06
CA LEU A 53 -9.94 26.80 -19.35
C LEU A 53 -10.88 25.99 -18.45
N ARG A 54 -10.69 24.67 -18.43
CA ARG A 54 -11.37 23.74 -17.52
C ARG A 54 -10.38 22.64 -17.11
N TYR A 55 -10.53 22.14 -15.90
CA TYR A 55 -9.81 20.95 -15.43
C TYR A 55 -10.80 19.86 -15.04
N ASP A 56 -10.51 18.62 -15.47
CA ASP A 56 -11.29 17.45 -15.10
C ASP A 56 -10.35 16.24 -14.91
N VAL A 57 -10.62 15.44 -13.89
CA VAL A 57 -9.81 14.25 -13.56
C VAL A 57 -10.13 13.04 -14.44
N LYS A 58 -11.18 13.12 -15.28
CA LYS A 58 -11.69 12.01 -16.11
C LYS A 58 -12.05 12.40 -17.54
N ASP A 59 -11.52 13.49 -18.06
CA ASP A 59 -11.88 13.99 -19.39
C ASP A 59 -11.03 13.39 -20.52
N ASN A 60 -10.42 12.21 -20.28
CA ASN A 60 -9.73 11.48 -21.34
C ASN A 60 -9.66 9.98 -21.04
N ARG A 61 -9.19 9.18 -22.04
CA ARG A 61 -9.07 7.72 -21.97
C ARG A 61 -7.93 7.32 -21.02
N ARG A 62 -8.17 6.36 -20.14
CA ARG A 62 -7.18 5.73 -19.26
C ARG A 62 -5.98 5.18 -20.07
N PRO A 63 -4.71 5.31 -19.62
CA PRO A 63 -4.27 5.83 -18.30
C PRO A 63 -4.17 7.35 -18.21
N TRP A 64 -4.53 8.08 -19.24
CA TRP A 64 -4.43 9.53 -19.39
C TRP A 64 -5.77 10.18 -19.10
N GLY A 65 -6.00 10.66 -17.88
CA GLY A 65 -7.31 11.16 -17.50
C GLY A 65 -7.33 12.59 -16.97
N ARG A 66 -6.28 13.02 -16.28
CA ARG A 66 -6.21 14.35 -15.65
C ARG A 66 -5.96 15.40 -16.70
N THR A 67 -7.00 16.13 -17.08
CA THR A 67 -7.03 16.94 -18.29
C THR A 67 -7.20 18.42 -17.98
N ILE A 68 -6.27 19.26 -18.44
CA ILE A 68 -6.50 20.69 -18.65
C ILE A 68 -7.07 20.84 -20.08
N HIS A 69 -8.31 21.27 -20.17
CA HIS A 69 -8.99 21.50 -21.43
C HIS A 69 -8.93 22.99 -21.75
N ILE A 70 -8.45 23.34 -22.95
CA ILE A 70 -8.31 24.68 -23.46
C ILE A 70 -9.18 24.80 -24.71
N LYS A 71 -10.29 25.50 -24.63
CA LYS A 71 -11.21 25.73 -25.76
C LYS A 71 -11.02 27.13 -26.33
N VAL A 72 -10.93 27.23 -27.64
CA VAL A 72 -11.03 28.53 -28.33
C VAL A 72 -12.52 28.96 -28.25
N LEU A 73 -12.79 29.95 -27.43
CA LEU A 73 -14.17 30.42 -27.17
C LEU A 73 -14.64 31.40 -28.23
N GLN A 74 -13.73 32.25 -28.70
CA GLN A 74 -13.97 33.27 -29.76
C GLN A 74 -12.68 33.51 -30.54
N GLY A 75 -12.76 33.57 -31.84
CA GLY A 75 -11.64 33.69 -32.76
C GLY A 75 -11.15 32.32 -33.21
N TYR A 76 -9.94 32.24 -33.77
CA TYR A 76 -9.31 31.02 -34.29
C TYR A 76 -7.79 31.20 -34.30
N LEU A 77 -7.04 30.13 -34.47
CA LEU A 77 -5.60 30.12 -34.66
C LEU A 77 -5.26 29.78 -36.11
N ARG A 78 -4.34 30.54 -36.71
CA ARG A 78 -3.75 30.26 -38.02
C ARG A 78 -2.44 29.50 -37.82
N GLU A 79 -1.87 29.01 -38.92
CA GLU A 79 -0.49 28.51 -38.92
C GLU A 79 0.48 29.52 -38.31
N GLY A 80 1.29 29.05 -37.33
CA GLY A 80 2.26 29.86 -36.61
C GLY A 80 1.71 30.61 -35.38
N ASP A 81 0.38 30.76 -35.23
CA ASP A 81 -0.18 31.27 -33.98
C ASP A 81 0.02 30.26 -32.85
N SER A 82 0.11 30.77 -31.62
CA SER A 82 0.41 29.90 -30.47
C SER A 82 -0.55 30.10 -29.29
N ILE A 83 -0.67 29.05 -28.47
CA ILE A 83 -1.25 29.11 -27.12
C ILE A 83 -0.14 28.84 -26.12
N THR A 84 0.09 29.79 -25.22
CA THR A 84 1.01 29.64 -24.09
C THR A 84 0.22 29.31 -22.84
N LEU A 85 0.41 28.08 -22.32
CA LEU A 85 -0.16 27.61 -21.04
C LEU A 85 0.89 27.72 -19.94
N THR A 86 0.59 28.44 -18.86
CA THR A 86 1.42 28.55 -17.66
C THR A 86 0.75 27.85 -16.51
N ILE A 87 1.20 26.64 -16.17
CA ILE A 87 0.69 25.89 -15.01
C ILE A 87 1.41 26.37 -13.76
N GLY A 88 0.67 26.84 -12.75
CA GLY A 88 1.25 27.47 -11.56
C GLY A 88 1.80 28.85 -11.85
N ASP A 89 1.05 29.71 -12.53
CA ASP A 89 1.43 31.09 -12.85
C ASP A 89 1.57 31.92 -11.57
N SER A 90 2.82 32.31 -11.25
CA SER A 90 3.16 33.08 -10.05
C SER A 90 3.14 34.59 -10.24
N SER A 91 2.80 35.08 -11.42
CA SER A 91 2.83 36.53 -11.75
C SER A 91 1.95 37.40 -10.86
N ALA A 92 0.88 36.82 -10.28
CA ALA A 92 -0.07 37.47 -9.40
C ALA A 92 -0.03 36.97 -7.94
N GLY A 93 1.08 36.35 -7.52
CA GLY A 93 1.32 35.96 -6.13
C GLY A 93 1.03 34.48 -5.79
N SER A 94 0.61 33.65 -6.75
CA SER A 94 0.50 32.20 -6.53
C SER A 94 1.85 31.60 -6.15
N PRO A 95 1.91 30.65 -5.20
CA PRO A 95 3.14 29.91 -4.87
C PRO A 95 3.59 28.95 -5.96
N GLY A 96 2.86 28.83 -7.07
CA GLY A 96 3.19 27.94 -8.17
C GLY A 96 2.40 26.63 -8.16
N TRP A 97 2.86 25.66 -8.96
CA TRP A 97 2.27 24.33 -9.08
C TRP A 97 3.08 23.28 -8.35
N ARG A 98 2.45 22.53 -7.44
CA ARG A 98 3.08 21.41 -6.77
C ARG A 98 3.17 20.22 -7.73
N MET A 99 4.41 19.79 -8.03
CA MET A 99 4.67 18.57 -8.79
C MET A 99 4.18 17.33 -8.02
N GLN A 100 4.08 16.21 -8.74
CA GLN A 100 3.78 14.93 -8.08
C GLN A 100 4.85 14.58 -7.03
N THR A 101 4.43 13.78 -6.03
CA THR A 101 5.26 13.48 -4.86
C THR A 101 6.18 12.27 -5.04
N PHE A 102 6.20 11.63 -6.21
CA PHE A 102 6.98 10.43 -6.46
C PHE A 102 7.80 10.54 -7.75
N LEU A 103 8.90 9.78 -7.79
CA LEU A 103 9.82 9.73 -8.91
C LEU A 103 9.15 9.23 -10.18
N GLU A 104 9.43 9.87 -11.29
CA GLU A 104 9.05 9.40 -12.61
C GLU A 104 10.13 9.80 -13.62
N ASP A 105 10.65 8.84 -14.40
CA ASP A 105 11.71 9.10 -15.34
C ASP A 105 11.20 9.84 -16.60
N THR A 106 9.92 9.65 -16.94
CA THR A 106 9.28 10.16 -18.15
C THR A 106 7.90 10.74 -17.85
N PHE A 107 7.84 11.75 -16.95
CA PHE A 107 6.60 12.49 -16.75
C PHE A 107 6.22 13.21 -18.03
N GLU A 108 5.07 12.88 -18.60
CA GLU A 108 4.61 13.44 -19.87
C GLU A 108 3.38 14.32 -19.67
N LEU A 109 3.41 15.49 -20.31
CA LEU A 109 2.23 16.32 -20.55
C LEU A 109 1.74 16.02 -21.97
N LYS A 110 0.89 14.99 -22.11
CA LYS A 110 0.36 14.57 -23.40
C LYS A 110 -0.56 15.62 -23.99
N VAL A 111 -0.32 16.01 -25.24
CA VAL A 111 -1.07 17.04 -25.93
C VAL A 111 -1.93 16.42 -27.02
N LEU A 112 -3.23 16.70 -26.97
CA LEU A 112 -4.19 16.30 -27.99
C LEU A 112 -4.92 17.53 -28.51
N VAL A 113 -5.26 17.52 -29.81
CA VAL A 113 -5.87 18.67 -30.50
C VAL A 113 -7.11 18.23 -31.26
N ASP A 114 -8.22 18.91 -31.04
CA ASP A 114 -9.40 18.90 -31.89
C ASP A 114 -9.49 20.25 -32.63
N ARG A 115 -9.10 20.24 -33.88
CA ARG A 115 -8.98 21.46 -34.69
C ARG A 115 -10.34 22.02 -35.14
N TYR A 116 -11.37 21.19 -35.27
CA TYR A 116 -12.61 21.49 -35.93
C TYR A 116 -13.86 21.33 -35.05
N ALA A 117 -13.70 21.23 -33.74
CA ALA A 117 -14.79 20.99 -32.78
C ALA A 117 -15.61 19.70 -33.07
N THR A 118 -14.91 18.66 -33.51
CA THR A 118 -15.52 17.37 -33.83
C THR A 118 -15.59 16.44 -32.61
N TYR A 119 -14.93 16.83 -31.49
CA TYR A 119 -14.72 16.01 -30.29
C TYR A 119 -13.85 14.77 -30.55
N VAL A 120 -13.21 14.67 -31.72
CA VAL A 120 -12.19 13.70 -32.04
C VAL A 120 -10.82 14.34 -31.89
N TYR A 121 -10.08 13.89 -30.91
CA TYR A 121 -8.77 14.44 -30.56
C TYR A 121 -7.65 13.66 -31.21
N GLU A 122 -6.77 14.35 -31.93
CA GLU A 122 -5.53 13.79 -32.46
C GLU A 122 -4.37 14.05 -31.51
N GLU A 123 -3.61 13.02 -31.20
CA GLU A 123 -2.40 13.14 -30.39
C GLU A 123 -1.27 13.78 -31.20
N LEU A 124 -0.54 14.73 -30.60
CA LEU A 124 0.65 15.26 -31.25
C LEU A 124 1.73 14.18 -31.32
N PRO A 125 2.49 14.12 -32.43
CA PRO A 125 3.57 13.13 -32.62
C PRO A 125 4.63 13.17 -31.51
N LYS A 126 4.77 14.30 -30.82
CA LYS A 126 5.70 14.48 -29.71
C LYS A 126 5.09 15.43 -28.67
N SER A 127 4.88 14.90 -27.49
CA SER A 127 4.49 15.64 -26.30
C SER A 127 5.69 15.94 -25.40
N PRO A 128 5.68 17.02 -24.61
CA PRO A 128 6.79 17.32 -23.70
C PRO A 128 6.89 16.29 -22.58
N THR A 129 8.13 15.83 -22.36
CA THR A 129 8.47 14.91 -21.27
C THR A 129 9.59 15.50 -20.42
N PHE A 130 9.60 15.19 -19.13
CA PHE A 130 10.68 15.57 -18.22
C PHE A 130 10.77 14.58 -17.05
N ARG A 131 11.89 14.58 -16.36
CA ARG A 131 12.10 13.72 -15.20
C ARG A 131 11.63 14.43 -13.93
N VAL A 132 10.88 13.71 -13.08
CA VAL A 132 10.60 14.11 -11.70
C VAL A 132 11.61 13.43 -10.79
N GLY A 133 12.51 14.23 -10.21
CA GLY A 133 13.54 13.77 -9.26
C GLY A 133 13.07 13.76 -7.81
N PRO A 134 13.90 13.25 -6.88
CA PRO A 134 13.65 13.34 -5.46
C PRO A 134 13.86 14.76 -4.92
N GLY A 135 13.30 15.05 -3.76
CA GLY A 135 13.62 16.22 -2.93
C GLY A 135 14.88 16.01 -2.10
N GLU A 136 15.13 16.93 -1.15
CA GLU A 136 16.24 16.82 -0.20
C GLU A 136 16.06 15.62 0.74
N PRO A 137 17.16 14.97 1.16
CA PRO A 137 17.09 13.82 2.07
C PRO A 137 16.61 14.25 3.46
N THR A 138 15.59 13.57 3.96
CA THR A 138 15.00 13.82 5.28
C THR A 138 14.97 12.57 6.16
N LYS A 139 15.24 11.41 5.57
CA LYS A 139 15.16 10.13 6.26
C LYS A 139 16.26 9.19 5.79
N LEU A 140 16.87 8.49 6.75
CA LEU A 140 17.75 7.35 6.49
C LEU A 140 16.94 6.06 6.65
N VAL A 141 17.10 5.10 5.74
CA VAL A 141 16.47 3.78 5.79
C VAL A 141 17.54 2.71 5.71
N ALA A 142 17.55 1.80 6.68
CA ALA A 142 18.50 0.71 6.75
C ALA A 142 17.75 -0.63 6.88
N ILE A 143 18.03 -1.56 5.97
CA ILE A 143 17.40 -2.87 5.92
C ILE A 143 18.43 -3.97 6.15
N ALA A 144 18.33 -4.63 7.30
CA ALA A 144 19.06 -5.85 7.62
C ALA A 144 18.32 -7.09 7.07
N PRO A 145 19.02 -8.21 6.80
CA PRO A 145 18.35 -9.48 6.53
C PRO A 145 17.50 -9.88 7.76
N THR A 146 16.35 -10.50 7.53
CA THR A 146 15.46 -10.90 8.63
C THR A 146 16.07 -11.99 9.51
N MET A 147 16.91 -12.85 8.91
CA MET A 147 17.59 -13.96 9.59
C MET A 147 19.10 -13.91 9.34
N ALA A 148 19.90 -14.23 10.36
CA ALA A 148 21.34 -14.39 10.24
C ALA A 148 21.85 -15.55 11.12
N MET A 149 23.07 -16.02 10.87
CA MET A 149 23.74 -17.01 11.71
C MET A 149 24.76 -16.33 12.64
N THR A 150 24.89 -16.85 13.83
CA THR A 150 25.88 -16.40 14.82
C THR A 150 27.29 -16.29 14.22
N GLY A 151 27.98 -15.18 14.49
CA GLY A 151 29.35 -14.92 14.07
C GLY A 151 29.56 -14.76 12.56
N LYS A 152 28.51 -14.79 11.73
CA LYS A 152 28.61 -14.50 10.29
C LYS A 152 28.50 -13.00 10.02
N SER A 153 28.86 -12.57 8.81
CA SER A 153 28.68 -11.17 8.40
C SER A 153 27.22 -10.89 8.06
N ILE A 154 26.69 -9.78 8.59
CA ILE A 154 25.40 -9.20 8.21
C ILE A 154 25.68 -8.06 7.22
N THR A 155 25.01 -8.07 6.08
CA THR A 155 25.03 -6.97 5.12
C THR A 155 23.74 -6.16 5.23
N ILE A 156 23.84 -4.92 5.68
CA ILE A 156 22.74 -3.96 5.81
C ILE A 156 22.70 -3.10 4.54
N LYS A 157 21.57 -3.04 3.90
CA LYS A 157 21.32 -2.17 2.74
C LYS A 157 20.79 -0.82 3.21
N VAL A 158 21.41 0.27 2.78
CA VAL A 158 21.12 1.63 3.27
C VAL A 158 20.78 2.54 2.11
N LYS A 159 19.82 3.44 2.32
CA LYS A 159 19.45 4.52 1.39
C LYS A 159 18.96 5.75 2.13
N ARG A 160 19.09 6.92 1.50
CA ARG A 160 18.41 8.14 1.91
C ARG A 160 17.08 8.27 1.20
N GLU A 161 16.09 8.83 1.86
CA GLU A 161 14.78 9.17 1.29
C GLU A 161 14.44 10.62 1.57
N ASP A 162 13.70 11.24 0.63
CA ASP A 162 13.07 12.54 0.86
C ASP A 162 11.81 12.41 1.76
N VAL A 163 11.14 13.53 2.02
CA VAL A 163 9.92 13.58 2.84
C VAL A 163 8.78 12.70 2.28
N TRP A 164 8.80 12.41 0.98
CA TRP A 164 7.80 11.59 0.29
C TRP A 164 8.21 10.11 0.15
N GLY A 165 9.38 9.74 0.68
CA GLY A 165 9.92 8.38 0.58
C GLY A 165 10.56 8.05 -0.77
N ASN A 166 10.94 9.06 -1.56
CA ASN A 166 11.74 8.83 -2.76
C ASN A 166 13.20 8.57 -2.40
N PRO A 167 13.83 7.52 -2.96
CA PRO A 167 15.26 7.34 -2.82
C PRO A 167 16.03 8.51 -3.47
N VAL A 168 16.85 9.21 -2.68
CA VAL A 168 17.57 10.40 -3.12
C VAL A 168 18.80 10.00 -3.92
N ASP A 169 19.64 9.12 -3.36
CA ASP A 169 20.92 8.72 -3.90
C ASP A 169 20.98 7.25 -4.27
N LYS A 170 22.15 6.83 -4.79
CA LYS A 170 22.45 5.41 -4.97
C LYS A 170 22.57 4.75 -3.59
N PRO A 171 21.85 3.65 -3.33
CA PRO A 171 22.00 2.89 -2.11
C PRO A 171 23.41 2.33 -1.92
N TRP A 172 23.80 2.10 -0.66
CA TRP A 172 25.06 1.47 -0.30
C TRP A 172 24.85 0.34 0.71
N ASN A 173 25.91 -0.43 0.95
CA ASN A 173 25.89 -1.51 1.92
C ASN A 173 26.83 -1.20 3.09
N VAL A 174 26.39 -1.57 4.30
CA VAL A 174 27.21 -1.59 5.51
C VAL A 174 27.31 -3.05 5.95
N SER A 175 28.51 -3.51 6.25
CA SER A 175 28.71 -4.87 6.76
C SER A 175 29.18 -4.82 8.21
N CYS A 176 28.55 -5.60 9.06
CA CYS A 176 28.91 -5.79 10.46
C CYS A 176 28.92 -7.27 10.83
N PRO A 177 29.68 -7.69 11.86
CA PRO A 177 29.59 -9.06 12.36
C PRO A 177 28.26 -9.30 13.07
N ALA A 178 27.63 -10.45 12.83
CA ALA A 178 26.51 -10.89 13.64
C ALA A 178 26.98 -11.20 15.09
N PRO A 179 26.09 -11.03 16.07
CA PRO A 179 26.32 -11.52 17.42
C PRO A 179 26.82 -12.98 17.47
N THR A 180 27.64 -13.30 18.46
CA THR A 180 28.16 -14.66 18.65
C THR A 180 27.20 -15.60 19.37
N THR A 181 26.15 -15.03 19.95
CA THR A 181 25.03 -15.73 20.62
C THR A 181 23.72 -15.47 19.93
N PRO A 182 22.74 -16.40 19.97
CA PRO A 182 21.39 -16.16 19.44
C PRO A 182 20.70 -14.99 20.15
N GLU A 183 20.26 -13.99 19.36
CA GLU A 183 19.51 -12.83 19.85
C GLU A 183 18.75 -12.12 18.72
N THR A 184 17.92 -11.14 19.07
CA THR A 184 17.37 -10.19 18.10
C THR A 184 18.34 -9.02 17.95
N PHE A 185 18.98 -8.94 16.81
CA PHE A 185 19.93 -7.88 16.47
C PHE A 185 19.22 -6.70 15.79
N ARG A 186 19.60 -5.49 16.20
CA ARG A 186 19.26 -4.22 15.53
C ARG A 186 20.51 -3.35 15.56
N ASP A 187 20.81 -2.72 14.44
CA ASP A 187 21.95 -1.79 14.34
C ASP A 187 21.44 -0.35 14.22
N GLU A 188 22.07 0.57 14.93
CA GLU A 188 21.83 1.99 14.81
C GLU A 188 22.89 2.59 13.88
N LEU A 189 22.43 3.12 12.76
CA LEU A 189 23.29 3.72 11.74
C LEU A 189 23.16 5.24 11.75
N HIS A 190 24.29 5.90 11.65
CA HIS A 190 24.40 7.35 11.54
C HIS A 190 25.09 7.75 10.23
N ASP A 191 24.40 8.54 9.44
CA ASP A 191 24.95 9.09 8.21
C ASP A 191 25.68 10.42 8.48
N LYS A 192 27.00 10.41 8.39
CA LYS A 192 27.85 11.58 8.69
C LYS A 192 27.67 12.75 7.71
N GLU A 193 27.18 12.49 6.50
CA GLU A 193 27.00 13.53 5.48
C GLU A 193 25.75 14.37 5.74
N THR A 194 24.65 13.73 6.14
CA THR A 194 23.36 14.39 6.35
C THR A 194 22.99 14.58 7.80
N GLY A 195 23.71 13.94 8.75
CA GLY A 195 23.38 13.89 10.17
C GLY A 195 22.17 13.01 10.49
N LEU A 196 21.59 12.31 9.52
CA LEU A 196 20.44 11.45 9.71
C LEU A 196 20.83 10.14 10.40
N SER A 197 19.96 9.65 11.27
CA SER A 197 20.12 8.37 11.96
C SER A 197 18.91 7.47 11.75
N THR A 198 19.11 6.14 11.84
CA THR A 198 18.05 5.14 11.76
C THR A 198 18.44 3.87 12.48
N VAL A 199 17.45 3.09 12.90
CA VAL A 199 17.61 1.74 13.42
C VAL A 199 17.12 0.74 12.37
N THR A 200 17.83 -0.37 12.17
CA THR A 200 17.43 -1.43 11.24
C THR A 200 16.14 -2.12 11.68
N ASN A 201 15.48 -2.80 10.74
CA ASN A 201 14.48 -3.81 11.10
C ASN A 201 15.14 -4.92 11.95
N PRO A 202 14.35 -5.69 12.74
CA PRO A 202 14.89 -6.80 13.51
C PRO A 202 15.52 -7.86 12.59
N CYS A 203 16.71 -8.36 12.99
CA CYS A 203 17.39 -9.50 12.42
C CYS A 203 17.52 -10.57 13.50
N ILE A 204 16.92 -11.73 13.28
CA ILE A 204 16.99 -12.84 14.23
C ILE A 204 18.27 -13.63 13.96
N VAL A 205 19.18 -13.57 14.92
CA VAL A 205 20.45 -14.32 14.87
C VAL A 205 20.26 -15.69 15.53
N SER A 206 20.59 -16.74 14.81
CA SER A 206 20.41 -18.14 15.23
C SER A 206 21.72 -18.91 15.16
N ALA A 207 21.91 -19.89 16.07
CA ALA A 207 23.08 -20.80 16.03
C ALA A 207 23.00 -21.80 14.88
N GLU A 208 21.76 -22.20 14.51
CA GLU A 208 21.49 -23.11 13.39
C GLU A 208 20.99 -22.34 12.19
N ARG A 209 21.08 -22.95 10.99
CA ARG A 209 20.53 -22.34 9.78
C ARG A 209 19.00 -22.29 9.87
N PRO A 210 18.42 -21.08 9.97
CA PRO A 210 16.98 -20.95 10.07
C PRO A 210 16.31 -21.10 8.70
N THR A 211 15.01 -21.42 8.68
CA THR A 211 14.16 -21.22 7.50
C THR A 211 14.20 -19.76 7.09
N GLY A 212 14.44 -19.50 5.82
CA GLY A 212 14.53 -18.14 5.29
C GLY A 212 13.22 -17.36 5.47
N ARG A 213 13.36 -16.05 5.59
CA ARG A 213 12.25 -15.09 5.63
C ARG A 213 12.49 -14.07 4.52
N PHE A 214 11.70 -14.17 3.44
CA PHE A 214 11.85 -13.36 2.23
C PHE A 214 10.69 -12.40 2.09
N TRP A 215 11.01 -11.15 1.77
CA TRP A 215 10.01 -10.09 1.65
C TRP A 215 9.55 -9.91 0.22
N ALA A 216 8.24 -9.85 0.03
CA ALA A 216 7.58 -9.77 -1.26
C ALA A 216 6.62 -8.58 -1.35
N ASP A 217 6.54 -8.03 -2.56
CA ASP A 217 5.42 -7.24 -3.06
C ASP A 217 5.16 -7.71 -4.50
N ILE A 218 4.14 -8.55 -4.66
CA ILE A 218 3.82 -9.16 -5.95
C ILE A 218 2.67 -8.47 -6.68
N HIS A 219 2.17 -7.34 -6.17
CA HIS A 219 1.02 -6.64 -6.71
C HIS A 219 1.32 -5.15 -6.92
N GLY A 220 1.50 -4.75 -8.17
CA GLY A 220 1.70 -3.37 -8.59
C GLY A 220 1.76 -3.23 -10.10
N GLN A 221 1.77 -2.00 -10.60
CA GLN A 221 1.64 -1.69 -12.03
C GLN A 221 2.70 -0.69 -12.50
N SER A 222 3.08 -0.79 -13.78
CA SER A 222 3.99 0.10 -14.50
C SER A 222 3.26 1.00 -15.50
N GLU A 223 4.00 1.82 -16.24
CA GLU A 223 3.44 2.82 -17.17
C GLU A 223 2.72 2.22 -18.37
N GLU A 224 3.03 0.98 -18.73
CA GLU A 224 2.38 0.29 -19.84
C GLU A 224 0.90 -0.03 -19.54
N THR A 225 0.52 0.07 -18.25
CA THR A 225 -0.89 0.02 -17.82
C THR A 225 -1.27 1.34 -17.13
N ILE A 226 -1.76 1.33 -15.89
CA ILE A 226 -2.18 2.55 -15.20
C ILE A 226 -1.10 3.16 -14.31
N GLY A 227 0.00 2.46 -14.11
CA GLY A 227 1.10 2.92 -13.26
C GLY A 227 2.00 3.96 -13.93
N THR A 228 3.17 4.14 -13.36
CA THR A 228 4.24 5.01 -13.85
C THR A 228 5.57 4.26 -13.88
N ASN A 229 6.52 4.75 -14.66
CA ASN A 229 7.79 4.12 -14.98
C ASN A 229 7.65 2.77 -15.68
N ALA A 230 8.54 2.49 -16.63
CA ALA A 230 8.55 1.26 -17.39
C ALA A 230 8.76 0.02 -16.51
N ILE A 231 8.27 -1.14 -16.92
CA ILE A 231 8.37 -2.41 -16.20
C ILE A 231 9.81 -2.77 -15.79
N ASP A 232 10.81 -2.41 -16.60
CA ASP A 232 12.22 -2.61 -16.25
C ASP A 232 12.63 -1.78 -15.02
N SER A 233 12.26 -0.49 -15.00
CA SER A 233 12.49 0.42 -13.87
C SER A 233 11.71 -0.03 -12.63
N TYR A 234 10.51 -0.56 -12.81
CA TYR A 234 9.68 -1.13 -11.74
C TYR A 234 10.39 -2.28 -11.01
N PHE A 235 10.90 -3.28 -11.73
CA PHE A 235 11.65 -4.39 -11.09
C PHE A 235 13.01 -3.97 -10.54
N ARG A 236 13.70 -3.00 -11.18
CA ARG A 236 14.92 -2.40 -10.60
C ARG A 236 14.63 -1.72 -9.28
N PHE A 237 13.55 -0.96 -9.19
CA PHE A 237 13.15 -0.31 -7.94
C PHE A 237 12.91 -1.34 -6.82
N ALA A 238 12.16 -2.39 -7.08
CA ALA A 238 11.91 -3.48 -6.13
C ALA A 238 13.20 -4.05 -5.55
N ARG A 239 14.10 -4.47 -6.44
CA ARG A 239 15.36 -5.13 -6.06
C ARG A 239 16.38 -4.18 -5.44
N ASP A 240 16.60 -3.01 -6.06
CA ASP A 240 17.75 -2.16 -5.77
C ASP A 240 17.41 -0.95 -4.88
N ARG A 241 16.12 -0.61 -4.69
CA ARG A 241 15.67 0.54 -3.91
C ARG A 241 14.74 0.16 -2.75
N ALA A 242 13.80 -0.73 -2.98
CA ALA A 242 12.92 -1.26 -1.93
C ALA A 242 13.57 -2.42 -1.16
N PHE A 243 14.57 -3.08 -1.75
CA PHE A 243 15.32 -4.20 -1.16
C PHE A 243 14.43 -5.39 -0.80
N ILE A 244 13.39 -5.65 -1.61
CA ILE A 244 12.59 -6.87 -1.48
C ILE A 244 13.23 -8.02 -2.25
N ASP A 245 12.83 -9.24 -1.91
CA ASP A 245 13.40 -10.47 -2.43
C ASP A 245 12.54 -11.07 -3.54
N VAL A 246 11.23 -10.81 -3.51
CA VAL A 246 10.25 -11.37 -4.46
C VAL A 246 9.34 -10.27 -4.97
N CYS A 247 9.09 -10.25 -6.29
CA CYS A 247 8.22 -9.25 -6.93
C CYS A 247 7.35 -9.86 -8.02
N GLY A 248 6.24 -9.20 -8.33
CA GLY A 248 5.38 -9.49 -9.48
C GLY A 248 4.89 -8.18 -10.11
N HIS A 249 4.42 -8.26 -11.34
CA HIS A 249 3.74 -7.16 -12.03
C HIS A 249 2.30 -7.58 -12.34
N GLN A 250 1.32 -6.74 -11.97
CA GLN A 250 -0.10 -7.05 -12.08
C GLN A 250 -0.85 -5.91 -12.79
N GLY A 251 -0.51 -5.70 -14.05
CA GLY A 251 -1.26 -4.78 -14.91
C GLY A 251 -2.70 -5.27 -15.13
N ASN A 252 -3.65 -4.33 -15.23
CA ASN A 252 -5.04 -4.67 -15.54
C ASN A 252 -5.13 -5.37 -16.92
N ASP A 253 -5.76 -6.52 -16.98
CA ASP A 253 -5.90 -7.38 -18.15
C ASP A 253 -6.41 -6.65 -19.40
N PHE A 254 -7.41 -5.78 -19.23
CA PHE A 254 -8.04 -5.00 -20.30
C PHE A 254 -7.15 -3.88 -20.86
N GLN A 255 -5.91 -3.72 -20.36
CA GLN A 255 -4.89 -2.80 -20.87
C GLN A 255 -3.64 -3.53 -21.41
N ILE A 256 -3.47 -4.81 -21.10
CA ILE A 256 -2.31 -5.59 -21.54
C ILE A 256 -2.58 -6.11 -22.96
N THR A 257 -1.82 -5.60 -23.95
CA THR A 257 -1.77 -6.18 -25.30
C THR A 257 -1.03 -7.52 -25.30
N ASP A 258 -1.14 -8.31 -26.35
CA ASP A 258 -0.36 -9.57 -26.47
C ASP A 258 1.15 -9.27 -26.51
N ASN A 259 1.55 -8.17 -27.16
CA ASN A 259 2.95 -7.73 -27.17
C ASN A 259 3.45 -7.34 -25.78
N PHE A 260 2.64 -6.64 -24.99
CA PHE A 260 3.06 -6.28 -23.62
C PHE A 260 3.08 -7.53 -22.72
N TRP A 261 2.17 -8.50 -22.92
CA TRP A 261 2.25 -9.78 -22.21
C TRP A 261 3.58 -10.51 -22.50
N GLN A 262 4.03 -10.50 -23.76
CA GLN A 262 5.35 -11.03 -24.09
C GLN A 262 6.47 -10.25 -23.39
N THR A 263 6.39 -8.93 -23.37
CA THR A 263 7.36 -8.06 -22.66
C THR A 263 7.41 -8.37 -21.17
N ILE A 264 6.26 -8.63 -20.52
CA ILE A 264 6.20 -9.05 -19.11
C ILE A 264 6.97 -10.37 -18.93
N ASN A 265 6.71 -11.38 -19.77
CA ASN A 265 7.41 -12.67 -19.70
C ASN A 265 8.93 -12.51 -19.87
N ASP A 266 9.37 -11.81 -20.91
CA ASP A 266 10.80 -11.61 -21.20
C ASP A 266 11.50 -10.85 -20.07
N THR A 267 10.85 -9.82 -19.54
CA THR A 267 11.40 -9.02 -18.44
C THR A 267 11.46 -9.84 -17.16
N THR A 268 10.42 -10.61 -16.87
CA THR A 268 10.37 -11.50 -15.71
C THR A 268 11.50 -12.52 -15.76
N ALA A 269 11.68 -13.22 -16.89
CA ALA A 269 12.78 -14.17 -17.10
C ALA A 269 14.17 -13.53 -16.89
N ARG A 270 14.36 -12.31 -17.38
CA ARG A 270 15.62 -11.59 -17.25
C ARG A 270 15.93 -11.15 -15.84
N PHE A 271 14.92 -10.75 -15.05
CA PHE A 271 15.10 -10.31 -13.67
C PHE A 271 15.16 -11.45 -12.67
N ASN A 272 14.52 -12.59 -12.96
CA ASN A 272 14.54 -13.74 -12.06
C ASN A 272 15.96 -14.29 -11.92
N LYS A 273 16.44 -14.37 -10.68
CA LYS A 273 17.77 -14.90 -10.35
C LYS A 273 17.76 -15.54 -8.98
N ASP A 274 17.93 -16.86 -8.96
CA ASP A 274 17.98 -17.65 -7.73
C ASP A 274 19.02 -17.12 -6.74
N GLY A 275 18.68 -17.12 -5.46
CA GLY A 275 19.46 -16.58 -4.37
C GLY A 275 19.57 -15.07 -4.32
N ARG A 276 18.94 -14.34 -5.25
CA ARG A 276 19.05 -12.88 -5.32
C ARG A 276 17.72 -12.15 -5.43
N PHE A 277 16.86 -12.54 -6.37
CA PHE A 277 15.59 -11.86 -6.63
C PHE A 277 14.68 -12.78 -7.45
N VAL A 278 13.52 -13.12 -6.92
CA VAL A 278 12.53 -13.97 -7.58
C VAL A 278 11.41 -13.11 -8.18
N VAL A 279 11.05 -13.39 -9.42
CA VAL A 279 9.98 -12.68 -10.12
C VAL A 279 9.03 -13.67 -10.78
N PHE A 280 7.71 -13.44 -10.61
CA PHE A 280 6.67 -14.23 -11.25
C PHE A 280 5.99 -13.44 -12.36
N PRO A 281 5.77 -14.02 -13.57
CA PRO A 281 4.93 -13.42 -14.58
C PRO A 281 3.46 -13.46 -14.14
N GLY A 282 2.72 -12.40 -14.45
CA GLY A 282 1.32 -12.32 -14.06
C GLY A 282 0.61 -11.09 -14.59
N TRP A 283 -0.67 -11.02 -14.29
CA TRP A 283 -1.59 -9.95 -14.67
C TRP A 283 -2.80 -9.94 -13.75
N GLU A 284 -3.49 -8.79 -13.64
CA GLU A 284 -4.70 -8.65 -12.85
C GLU A 284 -5.94 -8.88 -13.70
N TRP A 285 -6.72 -9.92 -13.40
CA TRP A 285 -8.06 -10.07 -13.95
C TRP A 285 -9.02 -9.10 -13.24
N SER A 286 -9.51 -8.14 -14.01
CA SER A 286 -10.20 -6.96 -13.51
C SER A 286 -11.71 -7.02 -13.80
N GLY A 287 -12.35 -8.13 -13.47
CA GLY A 287 -13.79 -8.31 -13.62
C GLY A 287 -14.60 -7.43 -12.66
N ASN A 288 -15.83 -7.08 -13.05
CA ASN A 288 -16.74 -6.41 -12.13
C ASN A 288 -17.02 -7.30 -10.90
N THR A 289 -17.25 -6.71 -9.73
CA THR A 289 -17.49 -7.44 -8.48
C THR A 289 -18.61 -8.47 -8.62
N GLY A 290 -19.72 -8.14 -9.28
CA GLY A 290 -20.83 -9.07 -9.53
C GLY A 290 -20.50 -10.25 -10.47
N LEU A 291 -19.36 -10.19 -11.19
CA LEU A 291 -18.84 -11.25 -12.07
C LEU A 291 -17.63 -11.96 -11.46
N GLY A 292 -17.28 -11.64 -10.23
CA GLY A 292 -16.19 -12.25 -9.47
C GLY A 292 -15.27 -11.25 -8.77
N GLY A 293 -15.05 -10.06 -9.33
CA GLY A 293 -14.17 -9.02 -8.78
C GLY A 293 -12.68 -9.28 -9.03
N ASP A 294 -11.82 -8.37 -8.57
CA ASP A 294 -10.40 -8.34 -8.91
C ASP A 294 -9.61 -9.54 -8.36
N ARG A 295 -8.78 -10.14 -9.23
CA ARG A 295 -7.88 -11.26 -8.89
C ARG A 295 -6.55 -11.12 -9.62
N ASN A 296 -5.46 -11.16 -8.88
CA ASN A 296 -4.13 -11.28 -9.45
C ASN A 296 -3.90 -12.72 -9.92
N VAL A 297 -3.47 -12.90 -11.15
CA VAL A 297 -3.12 -14.20 -11.76
C VAL A 297 -1.60 -14.27 -11.88
N PHE A 298 -1.01 -15.33 -11.35
CA PHE A 298 0.42 -15.59 -11.41
C PHE A 298 0.67 -16.94 -12.05
N PHE A 299 1.74 -17.03 -12.82
CA PHE A 299 2.30 -18.28 -13.30
C PHE A 299 3.65 -18.52 -12.64
N LYS A 300 3.94 -19.79 -12.34
CA LYS A 300 5.23 -20.20 -11.81
C LYS A 300 6.37 -19.89 -12.78
N ASN A 301 6.13 -20.12 -14.07
CA ASN A 301 7.09 -19.90 -15.14
C ASN A 301 6.47 -19.06 -16.25
N GLU A 302 7.31 -18.55 -17.15
CA GLU A 302 6.91 -17.81 -18.34
C GLU A 302 6.13 -18.72 -19.33
N GLY A 303 5.45 -18.07 -20.28
CA GLY A 303 4.67 -18.77 -21.34
C GLY A 303 3.22 -19.04 -20.96
N GLY A 304 2.78 -18.64 -19.76
CA GLY A 304 1.36 -18.72 -19.37
C GLY A 304 0.47 -17.86 -20.26
N ILE A 305 -0.83 -18.13 -20.22
CA ILE A 305 -1.82 -17.43 -21.05
C ILE A 305 -2.21 -16.07 -20.43
N ILE A 306 -2.73 -15.16 -21.25
CA ILE A 306 -3.55 -14.04 -20.79
C ILE A 306 -5.02 -14.31 -21.14
N SER A 307 -5.94 -14.08 -20.19
CA SER A 307 -7.39 -14.19 -20.43
C SER A 307 -8.08 -12.97 -19.82
N ARG A 308 -8.46 -12.03 -20.66
CA ARG A 308 -8.95 -10.72 -20.26
C ARG A 308 -10.40 -10.77 -19.79
N SER A 309 -10.74 -9.95 -18.80
CA SER A 309 -12.14 -9.73 -18.40
C SER A 309 -12.93 -9.01 -19.49
N SER A 310 -12.25 -8.17 -20.27
CA SER A 310 -12.81 -7.45 -21.42
C SER A 310 -11.69 -6.93 -22.32
N ARG A 311 -12.06 -6.40 -23.50
CA ARG A 311 -11.15 -5.68 -24.39
C ARG A 311 -11.35 -4.17 -24.34
N ALA A 312 -11.73 -3.62 -23.18
CA ALA A 312 -12.14 -2.21 -23.06
C ALA A 312 -11.08 -1.21 -23.58
N LEU A 313 -9.79 -1.55 -23.46
CA LEU A 313 -8.67 -0.70 -23.87
C LEU A 313 -7.64 -1.43 -24.76
N VAL A 314 -7.98 -2.61 -25.27
CA VAL A 314 -7.15 -3.41 -26.18
C VAL A 314 -7.94 -3.63 -27.47
N GLU A 315 -7.37 -3.23 -28.61
CA GLU A 315 -8.01 -3.40 -29.92
C GLU A 315 -7.97 -4.86 -30.37
N GLU A 316 -8.87 -5.26 -31.28
CA GLU A 316 -8.90 -6.63 -31.80
C GLU A 316 -7.61 -7.02 -32.50
N SER A 317 -6.95 -6.08 -33.18
CA SER A 317 -5.65 -6.24 -33.80
C SER A 317 -4.51 -6.51 -32.82
N GLU A 318 -4.67 -6.12 -31.53
CA GLU A 318 -3.67 -6.23 -30.47
C GLU A 318 -3.84 -7.50 -29.62
N SER A 319 -4.91 -8.27 -29.85
CA SER A 319 -5.16 -9.51 -29.13
C SER A 319 -6.09 -10.47 -29.85
N ALA A 320 -5.60 -11.67 -30.09
CA ALA A 320 -6.37 -12.80 -30.58
C ALA A 320 -6.99 -13.66 -29.45
N THR A 321 -6.58 -13.45 -28.20
CA THR A 321 -6.97 -14.31 -27.07
C THR A 321 -8.41 -14.06 -26.66
N PRO A 322 -9.27 -15.09 -26.51
CA PRO A 322 -10.64 -14.94 -26.01
C PRO A 322 -10.67 -14.40 -24.58
N CYS A 323 -11.70 -13.59 -24.27
CA CYS A 323 -11.94 -13.08 -22.93
C CYS A 323 -12.54 -14.15 -22.00
N SER A 324 -12.36 -13.98 -20.69
CA SER A 324 -13.14 -14.61 -19.63
C SER A 324 -13.96 -13.51 -18.96
N GLY A 325 -15.24 -13.43 -19.28
CA GLY A 325 -16.14 -12.40 -18.80
C GLY A 325 -16.58 -12.60 -17.35
N THR A 326 -16.47 -13.83 -16.85
CA THR A 326 -16.76 -14.21 -15.45
C THR A 326 -15.55 -14.90 -14.82
N VAL A 327 -15.54 -14.93 -13.50
CA VAL A 327 -14.44 -15.58 -12.77
C VAL A 327 -14.46 -17.11 -12.94
N GLU A 328 -15.62 -17.71 -13.15
CA GLU A 328 -15.77 -19.14 -13.44
C GLU A 328 -15.08 -19.50 -14.77
N GLU A 329 -15.31 -18.70 -15.83
CA GLU A 329 -14.63 -18.86 -17.12
C GLU A 329 -13.10 -18.67 -16.96
N LEU A 330 -12.67 -17.72 -16.11
CA LEU A 330 -11.27 -17.54 -15.79
C LEU A 330 -10.70 -18.79 -15.11
N PHE A 331 -11.35 -19.30 -14.07
CA PHE A 331 -10.91 -20.49 -13.34
C PHE A 331 -10.78 -21.71 -14.29
N ASP A 332 -11.78 -21.94 -15.15
CA ASP A 332 -11.75 -23.05 -16.07
C ASP A 332 -10.62 -22.91 -17.09
N ARG A 333 -10.40 -21.71 -17.59
CA ARG A 333 -9.34 -21.45 -18.56
C ARG A 333 -7.95 -21.60 -17.96
N ILE A 334 -7.73 -21.06 -16.74
CA ILE A 334 -6.45 -21.18 -16.03
C ILE A 334 -6.19 -22.64 -15.65
N THR A 335 -7.19 -23.37 -15.17
CA THR A 335 -7.04 -24.80 -14.82
C THR A 335 -6.62 -25.64 -16.04
N ASN A 336 -7.11 -25.30 -17.23
CA ASN A 336 -6.88 -26.06 -18.47
C ASN A 336 -5.72 -25.50 -19.32
N CYS A 337 -4.98 -24.49 -18.88
CA CYS A 337 -3.93 -23.86 -19.70
C CYS A 337 -2.62 -24.66 -19.76
N GLY A 338 -2.45 -25.70 -18.96
CA GLY A 338 -1.23 -26.51 -18.92
C GLY A 338 -0.05 -25.88 -18.18
N HIS A 339 -0.25 -24.76 -17.46
CA HIS A 339 0.75 -24.07 -16.66
C HIS A 339 0.37 -24.09 -15.19
N GLU A 340 1.37 -24.20 -14.30
CA GLU A 340 1.16 -23.98 -12.86
C GLU A 340 0.81 -22.52 -12.59
N ALA A 341 -0.38 -22.29 -12.03
CA ALA A 341 -0.91 -20.97 -11.78
C ALA A 341 -1.49 -20.85 -10.36
N MET A 342 -1.51 -19.65 -9.82
CA MET A 342 -2.26 -19.28 -8.63
C MET A 342 -2.96 -17.94 -8.84
N LEU A 343 -4.08 -17.76 -8.14
CA LEU A 343 -4.81 -16.51 -8.12
C LEU A 343 -4.84 -15.95 -6.69
N VAL A 344 -4.80 -14.62 -6.58
CA VAL A 344 -4.88 -13.91 -5.30
C VAL A 344 -6.06 -12.94 -5.35
N PRO A 345 -7.18 -13.27 -4.70
CA PRO A 345 -8.29 -12.34 -4.53
C PRO A 345 -7.86 -11.11 -3.73
N HIS A 346 -8.27 -9.92 -4.19
CA HIS A 346 -7.89 -8.67 -3.55
C HIS A 346 -8.97 -7.58 -3.66
N VAL A 347 -8.66 -6.40 -3.12
CA VAL A 347 -9.51 -5.21 -3.17
C VAL A 347 -8.77 -4.06 -3.81
N GLY A 348 -9.06 -3.82 -5.08
CA GLY A 348 -8.60 -2.64 -5.82
C GLY A 348 -9.74 -1.65 -6.04
N GLY A 349 -9.94 -1.23 -7.26
CA GLY A 349 -11.12 -0.45 -7.68
C GLY A 349 -12.43 -1.20 -7.55
N ARG A 350 -12.40 -2.51 -7.68
CA ARG A 350 -13.45 -3.50 -7.39
C ARG A 350 -12.97 -4.35 -6.24
N PHE A 351 -13.81 -5.18 -5.68
CA PHE A 351 -13.39 -6.17 -4.70
C PHE A 351 -13.75 -7.59 -5.16
N ALA A 352 -12.89 -8.54 -4.84
CA ALA A 352 -13.14 -9.94 -5.11
C ALA A 352 -14.37 -10.45 -4.32
N ASP A 353 -15.31 -11.09 -5.01
CA ASP A 353 -16.41 -11.81 -4.39
C ASP A 353 -15.94 -13.22 -4.02
N LEU A 354 -15.69 -13.44 -2.73
CA LEU A 354 -15.26 -14.73 -2.21
C LEU A 354 -16.37 -15.79 -2.12
N ALA A 355 -17.62 -15.45 -2.47
CA ALA A 355 -18.63 -16.49 -2.73
C ALA A 355 -18.24 -17.37 -3.95
N ARG A 356 -17.36 -16.84 -4.79
CA ARG A 356 -16.81 -17.48 -5.98
C ARG A 356 -15.32 -17.75 -5.78
N HIS A 357 -15.02 -18.84 -5.12
CA HIS A 357 -13.67 -19.29 -4.79
C HIS A 357 -13.37 -20.64 -5.42
N ARG A 358 -12.13 -20.85 -5.87
CA ARG A 358 -11.68 -22.16 -6.34
C ARG A 358 -10.50 -22.66 -5.52
N GLU A 359 -10.76 -23.64 -4.67
CA GLU A 359 -9.72 -24.35 -3.93
C GLU A 359 -8.67 -24.90 -4.91
N GLY A 360 -7.38 -24.82 -4.55
CA GLY A 360 -6.27 -25.19 -5.39
C GLY A 360 -5.75 -24.09 -6.31
N LEU A 361 -6.58 -23.11 -6.71
CA LEU A 361 -6.13 -21.94 -7.46
C LEU A 361 -5.92 -20.72 -6.55
N GLU A 362 -6.70 -20.55 -5.48
CA GLU A 362 -6.66 -19.37 -4.61
C GLU A 362 -6.14 -19.75 -3.20
N PRO A 363 -4.81 -20.00 -3.06
CA PRO A 363 -4.25 -20.44 -1.79
C PRO A 363 -4.18 -19.33 -0.74
N VAL A 364 -4.21 -18.07 -1.13
CA VAL A 364 -4.03 -16.90 -0.26
C VAL A 364 -5.00 -15.77 -0.62
N VAL A 365 -5.27 -14.86 0.32
CA VAL A 365 -6.11 -13.66 0.14
C VAL A 365 -5.33 -12.44 0.59
N GLU A 366 -5.42 -11.34 -0.17
CA GLU A 366 -4.77 -10.08 0.15
C GLU A 366 -5.63 -9.25 1.11
N VAL A 367 -5.14 -9.09 2.35
CA VAL A 367 -5.87 -8.38 3.42
C VAL A 367 -5.56 -6.89 3.45
N HIS A 368 -4.46 -6.46 2.85
CA HIS A 368 -4.01 -5.07 2.93
C HIS A 368 -3.19 -4.68 1.71
N SER A 369 -3.44 -3.45 1.24
CA SER A 369 -2.67 -2.79 0.18
C SER A 369 -2.68 -1.27 0.37
N ALA A 370 -2.14 -0.49 -0.58
CA ALA A 370 -2.26 0.96 -0.57
C ALA A 370 -3.72 1.47 -0.69
N TRP A 371 -4.64 0.61 -1.11
CA TRP A 371 -6.08 0.92 -1.14
C TRP A 371 -6.74 0.85 0.24
N GLY A 372 -6.12 0.17 1.21
CA GLY A 372 -6.65 0.05 2.57
C GLY A 372 -6.42 -1.29 3.24
N THR A 373 -7.13 -1.52 4.35
CA THR A 373 -7.12 -2.77 5.11
C THR A 373 -8.50 -3.42 5.07
N PHE A 374 -8.55 -4.70 4.75
CA PHE A 374 -9.76 -5.41 4.35
C PHE A 374 -9.94 -6.72 5.14
N GLU A 375 -9.87 -6.66 6.48
CA GLU A 375 -10.06 -7.85 7.35
C GLU A 375 -11.42 -8.54 7.12
N TRP A 376 -12.42 -7.83 6.57
CA TRP A 376 -13.69 -8.42 6.19
C TRP A 376 -13.58 -9.50 5.08
N MET A 377 -12.49 -9.48 4.27
CA MET A 377 -12.23 -10.59 3.33
C MET A 377 -11.86 -11.88 4.07
N LEU A 378 -11.18 -11.77 5.21
CA LEU A 378 -10.90 -12.93 6.06
C LEU A 378 -12.20 -13.49 6.65
N ASP A 379 -13.11 -12.62 7.09
CA ASP A 379 -14.43 -13.02 7.56
C ASP A 379 -15.22 -13.76 6.46
N ASP A 380 -15.25 -13.19 5.26
CA ASP A 380 -15.90 -13.80 4.10
C ASP A 380 -15.30 -15.18 3.75
N ALA A 381 -13.99 -15.37 3.84
CA ALA A 381 -13.31 -16.63 3.57
C ALA A 381 -13.56 -17.67 4.69
N PHE A 382 -13.34 -17.28 5.93
CA PHE A 382 -13.45 -18.19 7.08
C PHE A 382 -14.87 -18.63 7.35
N SER A 383 -15.87 -17.74 7.21
CA SER A 383 -17.29 -18.09 7.35
C SER A 383 -17.77 -19.11 6.31
N ARG A 384 -17.07 -19.24 5.18
CA ARG A 384 -17.31 -20.25 4.14
C ARG A 384 -16.48 -21.52 4.32
N GLY A 385 -15.63 -21.58 5.35
CA GLY A 385 -14.78 -22.72 5.64
C GLY A 385 -13.54 -22.85 4.72
N TYR A 386 -13.18 -21.80 3.98
CA TYR A 386 -12.02 -21.84 3.09
C TYR A 386 -10.71 -21.88 3.87
N ARG A 387 -9.73 -22.60 3.32
CA ARG A 387 -8.38 -22.72 3.86
C ARG A 387 -7.43 -21.84 3.07
N ILE A 388 -7.32 -20.58 3.47
CA ILE A 388 -6.49 -19.57 2.81
C ILE A 388 -5.33 -19.13 3.70
N GLY A 389 -4.23 -18.67 3.08
CA GLY A 389 -3.19 -17.88 3.74
C GLY A 389 -3.51 -16.39 3.65
N ILE A 390 -2.76 -15.59 4.40
CA ILE A 390 -2.95 -14.15 4.50
C ILE A 390 -1.74 -13.44 3.93
N VAL A 391 -1.93 -12.61 2.90
CA VAL A 391 -0.90 -11.80 2.25
C VAL A 391 -1.26 -10.33 2.25
N ALA A 392 -0.24 -9.48 2.03
CA ALA A 392 -0.39 -8.06 1.77
C ALA A 392 0.62 -7.63 0.71
N ASN A 393 0.23 -6.73 -0.16
CA ASN A 393 1.07 -6.17 -1.20
C ASN A 393 0.79 -4.67 -1.36
N SER A 394 1.37 -4.02 -2.36
CA SER A 394 1.12 -2.58 -2.51
C SER A 394 -0.12 -2.23 -3.34
N ASP A 395 -0.46 -2.98 -4.35
CA ASP A 395 -1.36 -2.53 -5.43
C ASP A 395 -0.95 -1.12 -5.90
N GLY A 396 0.37 -0.95 -6.04
CA GLY A 396 1.00 0.34 -6.25
C GLY A 396 0.98 0.75 -7.72
N HIS A 397 0.67 2.05 -7.97
CA HIS A 397 0.60 2.64 -9.30
C HIS A 397 1.70 3.68 -9.55
N LYS A 398 2.68 3.79 -8.65
CA LYS A 398 3.72 4.82 -8.65
C LYS A 398 5.11 4.30 -8.98
N GLY A 399 5.21 3.09 -9.56
CA GLY A 399 6.49 2.46 -9.88
C GLY A 399 7.38 2.16 -8.67
N ARG A 400 6.80 1.93 -7.47
CA ARG A 400 7.50 1.75 -6.20
C ARG A 400 7.14 0.43 -5.49
N PRO A 401 7.27 -0.73 -6.13
CA PRO A 401 6.98 -1.99 -5.45
C PRO A 401 7.89 -2.18 -4.23
N GLY A 402 7.31 -2.64 -3.12
CA GLY A 402 8.00 -2.90 -1.87
C GLY A 402 8.30 -1.67 -0.99
N ALA A 403 8.12 -0.46 -1.51
CA ALA A 403 8.24 0.80 -0.76
C ALA A 403 7.18 1.80 -1.24
N SER A 404 5.93 1.35 -1.28
CA SER A 404 4.81 2.14 -1.80
C SER A 404 4.25 3.07 -0.74
N TYR A 405 4.68 4.33 -0.79
CA TYR A 405 4.13 5.42 0.02
C TYR A 405 3.01 6.13 -0.75
N PRO A 406 1.90 6.49 -0.10
CA PRO A 406 0.77 7.17 -0.75
C PRO A 406 1.12 8.57 -1.27
N GLY A 407 2.02 9.28 -0.60
CA GLY A 407 2.32 10.69 -0.92
C GLY A 407 1.10 11.58 -0.69
N ALA A 408 0.79 12.47 -1.64
CA ALA A 408 -0.42 13.31 -1.61
C ALA A 408 -1.61 12.67 -2.35
N SER A 409 -1.54 11.41 -2.75
CA SER A 409 -2.62 10.73 -3.46
C SER A 409 -3.84 10.47 -2.58
N THR A 410 -4.93 10.04 -3.21
CA THR A 410 -6.18 9.68 -2.54
C THR A 410 -6.27 8.22 -2.10
N PHE A 411 -5.26 7.38 -2.38
CA PHE A 411 -5.17 6.04 -1.81
C PHE A 411 -4.98 6.14 -0.30
N GLY A 412 -5.62 5.27 0.44
CA GLY A 412 -5.86 5.46 1.86
C GLY A 412 -4.83 4.86 2.80
N SER A 413 -3.73 4.25 2.31
CA SER A 413 -2.80 3.51 3.15
C SER A 413 -1.40 3.42 2.53
N TYR A 414 -0.40 3.02 3.34
CA TYR A 414 0.88 2.52 2.84
C TYR A 414 0.70 1.18 2.15
N GLY A 415 1.58 0.84 1.20
CA GLY A 415 1.60 -0.49 0.59
C GLY A 415 1.99 -1.57 1.59
N GLY A 416 1.36 -2.74 1.48
CA GLY A 416 1.71 -3.90 2.30
C GLY A 416 2.95 -4.63 1.83
N LEU A 417 3.43 -5.55 2.67
CA LEU A 417 4.47 -6.52 2.36
C LEU A 417 4.01 -7.92 2.81
N THR A 418 4.37 -8.93 2.04
CA THR A 418 4.28 -10.32 2.44
C THR A 418 5.65 -10.85 2.86
N CYS A 419 5.75 -11.52 4.00
CA CYS A 419 6.91 -12.30 4.36
C CYS A 419 6.67 -13.77 4.05
N ILE A 420 7.62 -14.41 3.36
CA ILE A 420 7.53 -15.78 2.87
C ILE A 420 8.50 -16.66 3.66
N LEU A 421 8.03 -17.79 4.15
CA LEU A 421 8.82 -18.80 4.86
C LEU A 421 9.24 -19.87 3.87
N ALA A 422 10.50 -19.86 3.45
CA ALA A 422 11.05 -20.80 2.49
C ALA A 422 12.52 -21.11 2.78
N ASP A 423 13.00 -22.29 2.41
CA ASP A 423 14.38 -22.72 2.68
C ASP A 423 15.38 -22.05 1.73
N LYS A 424 14.92 -21.67 0.53
CA LYS A 424 15.75 -21.02 -0.49
C LYS A 424 14.97 -19.91 -1.19
N LEU A 425 15.71 -18.94 -1.69
CA LEU A 425 15.18 -17.87 -2.54
C LEU A 425 15.28 -18.31 -4.00
N ASP A 426 14.37 -19.15 -4.43
CA ASP A 426 14.15 -19.55 -5.83
C ASP A 426 12.65 -19.71 -6.11
N ARG A 427 12.28 -19.80 -7.38
CA ARG A 427 10.86 -19.89 -7.77
C ARG A 427 10.16 -21.10 -7.17
N ASP A 428 10.81 -22.26 -7.13
CA ASP A 428 10.16 -23.48 -6.67
C ASP A 428 9.79 -23.40 -5.19
N HIS A 429 10.75 -23.00 -4.34
CA HIS A 429 10.50 -22.89 -2.88
C HIS A 429 9.55 -21.76 -2.53
N ILE A 430 9.64 -20.62 -3.23
CA ILE A 430 8.71 -19.49 -3.01
C ILE A 430 7.29 -19.86 -3.46
N TRP A 431 7.14 -20.51 -4.61
CA TRP A 431 5.84 -20.98 -5.09
C TRP A 431 5.21 -22.00 -4.14
N GLU A 432 6.00 -23.00 -3.71
CA GLU A 432 5.56 -23.99 -2.73
C GLU A 432 5.11 -23.34 -1.41
N ALA A 433 5.84 -22.32 -0.95
CA ALA A 433 5.46 -21.57 0.26
C ALA A 433 4.11 -20.89 0.13
N TYR A 434 3.79 -20.26 -1.02
CA TYR A 434 2.47 -19.70 -1.28
C TYR A 434 1.39 -20.79 -1.30
N GLN A 435 1.62 -21.89 -2.02
CA GLN A 435 0.66 -23.01 -2.09
C GLN A 435 0.42 -23.64 -0.72
N ALA A 436 1.46 -23.75 0.11
CA ALA A 436 1.37 -24.25 1.48
C ALA A 436 0.92 -23.19 2.50
N ARG A 437 0.62 -21.95 2.07
CA ARG A 437 0.21 -20.83 2.94
C ARG A 437 1.26 -20.45 3.99
N ARG A 438 2.55 -20.76 3.73
CA ARG A 438 3.69 -20.40 4.59
C ARG A 438 4.10 -18.94 4.38
N VAL A 439 3.14 -18.04 4.58
CA VAL A 439 3.27 -16.59 4.37
C VAL A 439 2.58 -15.82 5.48
N TYR A 440 3.02 -14.59 5.72
CA TYR A 440 2.30 -13.67 6.59
C TYR A 440 2.32 -12.25 6.02
N ALA A 441 1.27 -11.49 6.33
CA ALA A 441 1.06 -10.13 5.85
C ALA A 441 1.58 -9.08 6.83
N THR A 442 2.03 -7.93 6.32
CA THR A 442 2.25 -6.71 7.11
C THR A 442 1.76 -5.47 6.39
N THR A 443 1.54 -4.40 7.12
CA THR A 443 1.21 -3.07 6.56
C THR A 443 2.43 -2.30 6.03
N GLY A 444 3.46 -3.01 5.55
CA GLY A 444 4.68 -2.43 4.97
C GLY A 444 5.88 -2.36 5.92
N ALA A 445 5.70 -2.55 7.21
CA ALA A 445 6.79 -2.68 8.16
C ALA A 445 7.34 -4.11 8.19
N ARG A 446 8.66 -4.27 8.30
CA ARG A 446 9.31 -5.60 8.36
C ARG A 446 9.26 -6.18 9.77
N ILE A 447 8.05 -6.39 10.28
CA ILE A 447 7.80 -7.04 11.56
C ILE A 447 8.16 -8.51 11.44
N PHE A 448 9.04 -9.03 12.30
CA PHE A 448 9.28 -10.45 12.39
C PHE A 448 8.14 -11.09 13.19
N LEU A 449 7.53 -12.11 12.62
CA LEU A 449 6.47 -12.90 13.23
C LEU A 449 6.74 -14.37 12.97
N ASP A 450 6.87 -15.14 14.04
CA ASP A 450 7.02 -16.59 13.99
C ASP A 450 5.92 -17.25 14.83
N VAL A 451 5.18 -18.15 14.21
CA VAL A 451 4.08 -18.89 14.83
C VAL A 451 4.20 -20.34 14.42
N ALA A 452 4.39 -21.21 15.40
CA ALA A 452 4.44 -22.64 15.21
C ALA A 452 3.74 -23.36 16.37
N THR A 453 3.46 -24.63 16.20
CA THR A 453 3.02 -25.48 17.33
C THR A 453 4.23 -26.06 18.08
N ASP A 454 4.00 -26.57 19.27
CA ASP A 454 4.98 -27.32 20.07
C ASP A 454 5.49 -28.58 19.35
N ASN A 455 4.77 -29.10 18.34
CA ASN A 455 5.20 -30.18 17.46
C ASN A 455 6.00 -29.69 16.24
N GLY A 456 6.21 -28.38 16.08
CA GLY A 456 6.92 -27.77 14.95
C GLY A 456 6.07 -27.52 13.70
N ASP A 457 4.75 -27.63 13.78
CA ASP A 457 3.88 -27.31 12.65
C ASP A 457 3.87 -25.79 12.41
N LEU A 458 4.14 -25.40 11.18
CA LEU A 458 4.23 -23.99 10.78
C LEU A 458 2.87 -23.43 10.35
N ILE A 459 2.78 -22.10 10.22
CA ILE A 459 1.63 -21.43 9.59
C ILE A 459 1.28 -22.08 8.24
N GLY A 460 0.00 -22.15 7.92
CA GLY A 460 -0.54 -22.82 6.74
C GLY A 460 -0.87 -24.31 6.94
N SER A 461 -0.38 -24.93 8.03
CA SER A 461 -0.64 -26.35 8.35
C SER A 461 -2.13 -26.61 8.65
N VAL A 462 -2.56 -27.87 8.42
CA VAL A 462 -3.90 -28.37 8.72
C VAL A 462 -3.75 -29.58 9.66
N LEU A 463 -4.24 -29.44 10.89
CA LEU A 463 -4.07 -30.41 11.95
C LEU A 463 -5.41 -30.99 12.41
N ALA A 464 -5.54 -32.29 12.45
CA ALA A 464 -6.67 -32.94 13.09
C ALA A 464 -6.52 -32.84 14.62
N VAL A 465 -7.57 -32.41 15.32
CA VAL A 465 -7.58 -32.24 16.78
C VAL A 465 -8.83 -32.84 17.39
N ASP A 466 -8.72 -33.22 18.67
CA ASP A 466 -9.81 -33.66 19.53
C ASP A 466 -9.77 -32.94 20.89
N ASP A 467 -10.63 -33.32 21.80
CA ASP A 467 -10.68 -32.71 23.13
C ASP A 467 -9.46 -32.99 24.00
N ALA A 468 -8.70 -34.05 23.71
CA ALA A 468 -7.51 -34.46 24.46
C ALA A 468 -6.20 -33.94 23.85
N SER A 469 -6.19 -33.73 22.53
CA SER A 469 -4.97 -33.38 21.78
C SER A 469 -5.10 -32.04 21.06
N ARG A 470 -4.79 -30.95 21.75
CA ARG A 470 -4.73 -29.59 21.17
C ARG A 470 -3.29 -29.09 21.26
N PRO A 471 -2.73 -28.57 20.14
CA PRO A 471 -1.35 -28.10 20.16
C PRO A 471 -1.22 -26.80 20.96
N THR A 472 -0.03 -26.59 21.51
CA THR A 472 0.36 -25.30 22.09
C THR A 472 1.05 -24.47 21.02
N PHE A 473 0.50 -23.29 20.75
CA PHE A 473 1.09 -22.31 19.83
C PHE A 473 2.24 -21.59 20.53
N GLN A 474 3.40 -21.58 19.90
CA GLN A 474 4.56 -20.79 20.26
C GLN A 474 4.61 -19.57 19.33
N ILE A 475 4.59 -18.38 19.92
CA ILE A 475 4.50 -17.11 19.19
C ILE A 475 5.69 -16.25 19.57
N LYS A 476 6.48 -15.84 18.56
CA LYS A 476 7.58 -14.91 18.73
C LYS A 476 7.42 -13.72 17.79
N VAL A 477 7.51 -12.52 18.35
CA VAL A 477 7.35 -11.26 17.61
C VAL A 477 8.54 -10.36 17.89
N SER A 478 9.07 -9.73 16.82
CA SER A 478 10.06 -8.65 16.93
C SER A 478 9.62 -7.50 16.03
N GLY A 479 9.23 -6.40 16.65
CA GLY A 479 8.69 -5.23 15.96
C GLY A 479 9.75 -4.26 15.45
N THR A 480 9.37 -3.44 14.51
CA THR A 480 10.11 -2.22 14.08
C THR A 480 9.80 -1.03 15.00
N ALA A 481 8.73 -1.14 15.78
CA ALA A 481 8.32 -0.21 16.85
C ALA A 481 7.80 -1.03 18.05
N PRO A 482 7.55 -0.42 19.23
CA PRO A 482 7.03 -1.12 20.40
C PRO A 482 5.75 -1.90 20.09
N ILE A 483 5.66 -3.13 20.59
CA ILE A 483 4.49 -4.00 20.43
C ILE A 483 3.41 -3.54 21.41
N GLU A 484 2.29 -3.09 20.89
CA GLU A 484 1.13 -2.71 21.70
C GLU A 484 0.36 -3.93 22.18
N ARG A 485 0.06 -4.86 21.26
CA ARG A 485 -0.65 -6.09 21.58
C ARG A 485 -0.47 -7.16 20.51
N ILE A 486 -0.67 -8.38 20.94
CA ILE A 486 -0.73 -9.61 20.13
C ILE A 486 -2.11 -10.21 20.36
N GLU A 487 -2.89 -10.40 19.31
CA GLU A 487 -4.21 -11.02 19.35
C GLU A 487 -4.13 -12.41 18.72
N ILE A 488 -4.53 -13.44 19.47
CA ILE A 488 -4.68 -14.80 18.97
C ILE A 488 -6.15 -14.97 18.65
N ARG A 489 -6.44 -15.29 17.40
CA ARG A 489 -7.81 -15.31 16.86
C ARG A 489 -8.16 -16.70 16.31
N ASN A 490 -9.44 -17.08 16.45
CA ASN A 490 -10.09 -18.14 15.68
C ASN A 490 -11.09 -17.46 14.73
N ALA A 491 -10.84 -17.49 13.44
CA ALA A 491 -11.52 -16.64 12.48
C ALA A 491 -11.50 -15.16 12.96
N MET A 492 -12.65 -14.50 13.06
CA MET A 492 -12.73 -13.11 13.54
C MET A 492 -12.83 -12.99 15.07
N THR A 493 -12.94 -14.12 15.78
CA THR A 493 -13.07 -14.13 17.25
C THR A 493 -11.71 -14.06 17.93
N VAL A 494 -11.47 -13.04 18.75
CA VAL A 494 -10.28 -12.91 19.58
C VAL A 494 -10.37 -13.89 20.76
N LEU A 495 -9.50 -14.90 20.78
CA LEU A 495 -9.41 -15.90 21.84
C LEU A 495 -8.59 -15.41 23.03
N LYS A 496 -7.52 -14.64 22.75
CA LYS A 496 -6.62 -14.07 23.75
C LYS A 496 -5.96 -12.79 23.21
N THR A 497 -5.92 -11.76 24.03
CA THR A 497 -5.09 -10.58 23.80
C THR A 497 -3.95 -10.60 24.80
N VAL A 498 -2.71 -10.56 24.28
CA VAL A 498 -1.48 -10.43 25.07
C VAL A 498 -0.98 -9.01 24.89
N ARG A 499 -0.74 -8.32 26.00
CA ARG A 499 -0.09 -7.00 26.03
C ARG A 499 1.25 -7.13 26.73
N THR A 500 2.22 -6.34 26.30
CA THR A 500 3.55 -6.25 26.92
C THR A 500 3.56 -5.38 28.18
N TYR A 501 2.40 -4.75 28.52
CA TYR A 501 2.22 -3.85 29.65
C TYR A 501 0.82 -3.99 30.29
N GLY A 502 0.71 -3.57 31.54
CA GLY A 502 -0.53 -3.50 32.30
C GLY A 502 -0.91 -2.06 32.68
N ASN A 503 -2.00 -1.92 33.46
CA ASN A 503 -2.44 -0.59 33.93
C ASN A 503 -1.40 0.11 34.83
N ASP A 504 -0.60 -0.63 35.57
CA ASP A 504 0.44 -0.09 36.48
C ASP A 504 1.63 0.53 35.72
N ASP A 505 1.81 0.17 34.45
CA ASP A 505 2.86 0.69 33.58
C ASP A 505 2.49 1.99 32.89
N LEU A 506 1.20 2.39 32.95
CA LEU A 506 0.69 3.56 32.25
C LEU A 506 1.23 4.86 32.86
N ARG A 507 1.54 5.82 31.99
CA ARG A 507 2.02 7.15 32.37
C ARG A 507 1.22 8.22 31.64
N ASN A 508 1.85 9.23 31.14
CA ASN A 508 1.25 10.43 30.57
C ASN A 508 0.92 10.34 29.06
N ARG A 509 1.11 9.16 28.44
CA ARG A 509 0.84 8.98 27.00
C ARG A 509 -0.57 8.47 26.76
N VAL A 510 -1.29 9.15 25.87
CA VAL A 510 -2.65 8.77 25.45
C VAL A 510 -2.66 8.58 23.92
N LYS A 511 -3.16 7.45 23.48
CA LYS A 511 -3.37 7.14 22.07
C LYS A 511 -4.83 7.41 21.70
N LEU A 512 -5.02 8.21 20.67
CA LEU A 512 -6.29 8.55 20.06
C LEU A 512 -6.31 7.92 18.68
N LEU A 513 -7.28 7.06 18.39
CA LEU A 513 -7.41 6.38 17.11
C LEU A 513 -8.77 6.65 16.48
N TRP A 514 -8.77 6.65 15.15
CA TRP A 514 -9.94 6.51 14.30
C TRP A 514 -9.66 5.49 13.22
N GLN A 515 -10.67 4.74 12.82
CA GLN A 515 -10.49 3.57 11.96
C GLN A 515 -11.71 3.25 11.10
N GLY A 516 -11.52 2.33 10.15
CA GLY A 516 -12.57 1.72 9.37
C GLY A 516 -12.79 2.35 8.01
N ALA A 517 -13.80 1.85 7.31
CA ALA A 517 -14.21 2.28 5.97
C ALA A 517 -15.69 2.57 5.89
N GLU A 518 -16.11 3.34 4.89
CA GLU A 518 -17.54 3.62 4.65
C GLU A 518 -18.28 2.40 4.11
N VAL A 519 -17.72 1.81 3.04
CA VAL A 519 -18.24 0.65 2.32
C VAL A 519 -17.10 -0.21 1.77
N ARG A 520 -17.41 -1.41 1.23
CA ARG A 520 -16.42 -2.31 0.62
C ARG A 520 -15.85 -1.81 -0.71
N GLY A 521 -16.61 -1.06 -1.49
CA GLY A 521 -16.27 -0.61 -2.84
C GLY A 521 -15.45 0.70 -2.88
N ARG A 522 -15.50 1.39 -4.02
CA ARG A 522 -14.69 2.62 -4.28
C ARG A 522 -14.99 3.76 -3.33
N GLY A 523 -16.21 3.88 -2.80
CA GLY A 523 -16.59 4.91 -1.82
C GLY A 523 -16.15 4.62 -0.38
N ARG A 524 -15.12 3.79 -0.18
CA ARG A 524 -14.65 3.32 1.12
C ARG A 524 -14.02 4.37 2.03
N GLN A 525 -13.54 5.48 1.44
CA GLN A 525 -12.83 6.52 2.18
C GLN A 525 -13.71 7.17 3.24
N VAL A 526 -13.18 7.30 4.45
CA VAL A 526 -13.76 8.04 5.55
C VAL A 526 -12.88 9.23 5.89
N ASN A 527 -13.45 10.44 5.90
CA ASN A 527 -12.77 11.62 6.41
C ASN A 527 -12.98 11.73 7.92
N TRP A 528 -11.89 11.97 8.65
CA TRP A 528 -11.82 12.06 10.11
C TRP A 528 -11.29 13.44 10.57
N ASP A 529 -11.54 14.48 9.75
CA ASP A 529 -11.14 15.83 10.12
C ASP A 529 -11.69 16.18 11.50
N GLY A 530 -10.82 16.73 12.37
CA GLY A 530 -11.22 16.88 13.76
C GLY A 530 -10.24 17.68 14.61
N GLU A 531 -10.50 17.66 15.90
CA GLU A 531 -9.72 18.36 16.91
C GLU A 531 -9.68 17.61 18.24
N LEU A 532 -8.60 17.83 19.00
CA LEU A 532 -8.48 17.48 20.42
C LEU A 532 -8.41 18.75 21.23
N LYS A 533 -9.27 18.88 22.24
CA LYS A 533 -9.21 19.93 23.26
C LYS A 533 -9.03 19.33 24.64
N LEU A 534 -8.09 19.86 25.41
CA LEU A 534 -7.81 19.46 26.77
C LEU A 534 -8.32 20.52 27.78
N THR A 535 -8.89 20.03 28.88
CA THR A 535 -9.23 20.86 30.04
C THR A 535 -8.50 20.32 31.27
N GLY A 536 -7.80 21.16 32.01
CA GLY A 536 -7.06 20.78 33.24
C GLY A 536 -5.72 20.07 32.98
N ASN A 537 -5.28 19.92 31.71
CA ASN A 537 -3.99 19.39 31.33
C ASN A 537 -3.44 20.08 30.07
N SER A 538 -2.19 19.78 29.69
CA SER A 538 -1.52 20.34 28.50
C SER A 538 -0.78 19.25 27.74
N ILE A 539 -0.58 19.46 26.44
CA ILE A 539 0.19 18.62 25.53
C ILE A 539 1.65 19.05 25.62
N ARG A 540 2.53 18.12 25.96
CA ARG A 540 3.98 18.29 25.94
C ARG A 540 4.54 18.03 24.56
N ASP A 541 4.10 16.91 23.95
CA ASP A 541 4.50 16.46 22.61
C ASP A 541 3.39 15.61 21.98
N PHE A 542 3.46 15.41 20.67
CA PHE A 542 2.56 14.50 19.98
C PHE A 542 3.21 13.85 18.75
N GLN A 543 2.73 12.66 18.40
CA GLN A 543 3.13 11.89 17.22
C GLN A 543 1.89 11.49 16.44
N THR A 544 1.94 11.57 15.12
CA THR A 544 0.86 11.11 14.24
C THR A 544 1.02 9.64 13.85
N ILE A 545 -0.09 8.94 13.67
CA ILE A 545 -0.14 7.55 13.23
C ILE A 545 -0.83 7.50 11.87
N ASN A 546 -0.14 6.95 10.85
CA ASN A 546 -0.68 6.78 9.50
C ASN A 546 -1.21 8.08 8.86
N PHE A 547 -0.56 9.21 9.14
CA PHE A 547 -0.76 10.46 8.41
C PHE A 547 0.09 10.42 7.13
N TRP A 548 -0.29 9.54 6.24
CA TRP A 548 0.44 9.23 5.02
C TRP A 548 0.44 10.38 3.99
N ASN A 549 -0.55 11.26 4.03
CA ASN A 549 -0.63 12.42 3.14
C ASN A 549 -0.04 13.65 3.82
N GLN A 550 1.10 14.13 3.34
CA GLN A 550 1.81 15.28 3.89
C GLN A 550 1.05 16.62 3.77
N GLU A 551 0.03 16.67 2.92
CA GLU A 551 -0.86 17.84 2.81
C GLU A 551 -1.96 17.82 3.89
N LYS A 552 -2.24 16.66 4.47
CA LYS A 552 -3.19 16.48 5.58
C LYS A 552 -2.42 16.41 6.88
N ARG A 553 -2.33 17.52 7.57
CA ARG A 553 -1.47 17.67 8.76
C ARG A 553 -2.26 17.67 10.05
N CYS A 554 -1.55 17.36 11.12
CA CYS A 554 -1.96 17.65 12.48
C CYS A 554 -1.19 18.90 12.94
N GLU A 555 -1.91 19.92 13.39
CA GLU A 555 -1.37 21.20 13.80
C GLU A 555 -1.67 21.44 15.29
N GLN A 556 -0.67 21.89 16.04
CA GLN A 556 -0.82 22.32 17.43
C GLN A 556 -1.16 23.81 17.45
N LEU A 557 -2.43 24.12 17.71
CA LEU A 557 -2.92 25.50 17.80
C LEU A 557 -2.60 26.15 19.15
N SER A 558 -2.49 25.35 20.20
CA SER A 558 -2.05 25.76 21.54
C SER A 558 -1.56 24.56 22.35
N SER A 559 -1.02 24.78 23.56
CA SER A 559 -0.66 23.70 24.49
C SER A 559 -1.84 22.76 24.87
N ARG A 560 -3.07 23.11 24.49
CA ARG A 560 -4.29 22.34 24.80
C ARG A 560 -5.15 22.02 23.63
N HIS A 561 -4.69 22.32 22.39
CA HIS A 561 -5.52 22.19 21.20
C HIS A 561 -4.71 21.68 20.01
N LEU A 562 -5.05 20.48 19.50
CA LEU A 562 -4.62 19.95 18.21
C LEU A 562 -5.80 19.98 17.25
N LYS A 563 -5.51 20.23 15.97
CA LYS A 563 -6.47 20.15 14.87
C LYS A 563 -5.84 19.38 13.70
N TRP A 564 -6.61 18.58 13.00
CA TRP A 564 -6.09 17.76 11.90
C TRP A 564 -7.07 17.53 10.76
N GLN A 565 -6.50 17.13 9.63
CA GLN A 565 -7.20 16.48 8.52
C GLN A 565 -6.68 15.06 8.39
N SER A 566 -7.56 14.06 8.29
CA SER A 566 -7.18 12.66 8.19
C SER A 566 -8.21 11.82 7.45
N THR A 567 -7.76 10.72 6.84
CA THR A 567 -8.63 9.76 6.15
C THR A 567 -8.22 8.33 6.46
N THR A 568 -9.21 7.42 6.46
CA THR A 568 -8.98 5.96 6.49
C THR A 568 -9.73 5.26 5.37
N THR A 569 -9.29 4.06 5.02
CA THR A 569 -9.90 3.18 4.03
C THR A 569 -9.94 1.74 4.55
N GLY A 570 -10.38 1.55 5.81
CA GLY A 570 -10.44 0.27 6.49
C GLY A 570 -9.37 0.07 7.57
N GLY A 571 -8.20 0.71 7.42
CA GLY A 571 -7.14 0.71 8.43
C GLY A 571 -7.36 1.72 9.55
N VAL A 572 -6.28 2.04 10.27
CA VAL A 572 -6.26 2.95 11.40
C VAL A 572 -5.43 4.19 11.09
N ALA A 573 -5.83 5.34 11.65
CA ALA A 573 -5.02 6.53 11.79
C ALA A 573 -5.24 7.13 13.18
N GLY A 574 -4.35 8.01 13.63
CA GLY A 574 -4.49 8.55 14.97
C GLY A 574 -3.37 9.47 15.41
N ILE A 575 -3.36 9.76 16.69
CA ILE A 575 -2.36 10.61 17.36
C ILE A 575 -2.02 10.01 18.71
N ILE A 576 -0.74 9.96 19.05
CA ILE A 576 -0.28 9.73 20.41
C ILE A 576 0.06 11.11 20.99
N VAL A 577 -0.56 11.48 22.09
CA VAL A 577 -0.25 12.71 22.82
C VAL A 577 0.49 12.37 24.09
N ASP A 578 1.55 13.13 24.38
CA ASP A 578 2.27 13.10 25.63
C ASP A 578 1.79 14.29 26.50
N LEU A 579 1.21 14.00 27.64
CA LEU A 579 0.57 14.97 28.53
C LEU A 579 1.53 15.43 29.63
N GLU A 580 1.40 16.68 30.10
CA GLU A 580 2.17 17.19 31.22
C GLU A 580 1.86 16.45 32.53
N LYS A 581 0.58 16.09 32.74
CA LYS A 581 0.11 15.43 33.96
C LYS A 581 -0.45 14.06 33.62
N PRO A 582 0.01 12.96 34.24
CA PRO A 582 -0.38 11.62 33.87
C PRO A 582 -1.86 11.29 34.12
N ASP A 583 -2.45 11.82 35.20
CA ASP A 583 -3.78 11.39 35.66
C ASP A 583 -4.76 12.58 35.84
N ALA A 584 -4.53 13.71 35.17
CA ALA A 584 -5.35 14.90 35.32
C ALA A 584 -6.01 15.34 34.01
N GLY A 585 -7.12 16.01 34.17
CA GLY A 585 -7.83 16.69 33.09
C GLY A 585 -8.77 15.79 32.26
N THR A 586 -9.47 16.47 31.40
CA THR A 586 -10.44 15.85 30.48
C THR A 586 -9.98 16.07 29.04
N LEU A 587 -9.99 15.03 28.24
CA LEU A 587 -9.81 15.11 26.79
C LEU A 587 -11.18 15.11 26.09
N ASN A 588 -11.29 15.96 25.08
CA ASN A 588 -12.45 16.05 24.19
C ASN A 588 -11.97 15.87 22.77
N LEU A 589 -12.15 14.65 22.26
CA LEU A 589 -11.87 14.25 20.88
C LEU A 589 -13.13 14.47 20.04
N SER A 590 -13.06 15.32 19.04
CA SER A 590 -14.18 15.59 18.13
C SER A 590 -13.73 15.42 16.69
N THR A 591 -14.46 14.62 15.92
CA THR A 591 -14.27 14.47 14.47
C THR A 591 -15.60 14.72 13.77
N ILE A 592 -15.57 14.92 12.45
CA ILE A 592 -16.80 15.05 11.64
C ILE A 592 -17.68 13.79 11.68
N GLN A 593 -17.14 12.64 12.09
CA GLN A 593 -17.86 11.37 12.18
C GLN A 593 -18.43 11.12 13.58
N LYS A 594 -17.66 11.40 14.64
CA LYS A 594 -18.00 11.05 16.02
C LYS A 594 -17.20 11.85 17.03
N SER A 595 -17.71 11.98 18.25
CA SER A 595 -17.00 12.60 19.36
C SER A 595 -16.88 11.67 20.56
N LEU A 596 -15.81 11.84 21.36
CA LEU A 596 -15.54 11.11 22.59
C LEU A 596 -14.94 12.06 23.63
N SER A 597 -15.51 12.04 24.85
CA SER A 597 -14.96 12.74 26.00
C SER A 597 -14.59 11.75 27.10
N ALA A 598 -13.44 11.95 27.73
CA ALA A 598 -12.98 11.10 28.83
C ALA A 598 -12.07 11.87 29.79
N ASN A 599 -12.17 11.57 31.09
CA ASN A 599 -11.12 11.98 32.04
C ASN A 599 -9.90 11.09 31.79
N VAL A 600 -8.71 11.68 31.81
CA VAL A 600 -7.45 10.96 31.60
C VAL A 600 -7.26 9.86 32.64
N ALA A 601 -7.59 10.15 33.90
CA ALA A 601 -7.50 9.19 35.00
C ALA A 601 -8.36 7.93 34.82
N ASP A 602 -9.50 8.05 34.09
CA ASP A 602 -10.42 6.94 33.86
C ASP A 602 -10.01 6.05 32.66
N LEU A 603 -8.99 6.46 31.90
CA LEU A 603 -8.48 5.71 30.77
C LEU A 603 -7.44 4.68 31.22
N GLY A 604 -7.72 3.39 30.98
CA GLY A 604 -6.77 2.31 31.11
C GLY A 604 -6.27 1.81 29.75
N ILE A 605 -5.67 0.63 29.73
CA ILE A 605 -5.21 -0.08 28.53
C ILE A 605 -6.36 -0.43 27.55
N SER A 606 -7.57 -0.67 28.07
CA SER A 606 -8.77 -0.94 27.24
C SER A 606 -9.43 0.33 26.75
N GLY A 607 -9.23 1.46 27.45
CA GLY A 607 -9.73 2.77 27.08
C GLY A 607 -11.24 2.88 26.87
N ARG A 608 -11.62 3.80 25.98
CA ARG A 608 -13.00 4.01 25.54
C ARG A 608 -13.07 3.99 24.03
N THR A 609 -14.08 3.31 23.49
CA THR A 609 -14.36 3.23 22.06
C THR A 609 -15.78 3.67 21.77
N ARG A 610 -15.98 4.40 20.67
CA ARG A 610 -17.28 4.81 20.14
C ARG A 610 -17.40 4.39 18.70
N ALA A 611 -18.32 3.48 18.41
CA ALA A 611 -18.64 3.09 17.05
C ALA A 611 -19.25 4.25 16.25
N ALA A 612 -18.94 4.30 14.96
CA ALA A 612 -19.42 5.31 14.02
C ALA A 612 -20.12 4.71 12.77
N GLY A 613 -20.49 3.43 12.81
CA GLY A 613 -21.17 2.72 11.72
C GLY A 613 -20.21 2.20 10.64
N GLY A 614 -20.64 2.14 9.39
CA GLY A 614 -19.85 1.66 8.24
C GLY A 614 -19.24 0.28 8.46
N LEU A 615 -18.07 0.06 7.84
CA LEU A 615 -17.25 -1.14 8.04
C LEU A 615 -16.24 -0.88 9.17
N GLY A 616 -16.65 -1.15 10.42
CA GLY A 616 -15.81 -1.02 11.59
C GLY A 616 -15.36 0.43 11.91
N LYS A 617 -16.12 1.45 11.45
CA LYS A 617 -15.81 2.84 11.80
C LYS A 617 -15.93 3.06 13.30
N ALA A 618 -14.87 3.58 13.92
CA ALA A 618 -14.84 3.88 15.34
C ALA A 618 -13.78 4.94 15.67
N ILE A 619 -13.98 5.61 16.82
CA ILE A 619 -12.94 6.38 17.48
C ILE A 619 -12.63 5.77 18.84
N SER A 620 -11.36 5.81 19.26
CA SER A 620 -10.91 5.23 20.53
C SER A 620 -9.92 6.13 21.23
N ALA A 621 -9.89 6.05 22.56
CA ALA A 621 -8.88 6.71 23.40
C ALA A 621 -8.46 5.75 24.51
N TYR A 622 -7.16 5.52 24.68
CA TYR A 622 -6.57 4.68 25.71
C TYR A 622 -5.15 5.11 26.05
N ARG A 623 -4.63 4.66 27.19
CA ARG A 623 -3.30 5.03 27.65
C ARG A 623 -2.24 4.03 27.19
N LEU A 624 -1.03 4.54 27.03
CA LEU A 624 0.17 3.78 26.66
C LEU A 624 1.22 3.84 27.79
N PRO A 625 2.16 2.88 27.82
CA PRO A 625 3.34 2.94 28.67
C PRO A 625 4.31 4.04 28.18
N PRO A 626 5.43 4.30 28.88
CA PRO A 626 6.49 5.20 28.40
C PRO A 626 6.98 4.85 26.98
N THR A 627 7.59 5.83 26.31
CA THR A 627 8.28 5.62 25.04
C THR A 627 9.38 4.56 25.16
N GLY A 628 9.62 3.82 24.06
CA GLY A 628 10.69 2.81 24.03
C GLY A 628 10.34 1.51 24.76
N TRP A 629 9.06 1.21 24.92
CA TRP A 629 8.61 -0.05 25.51
C TRP A 629 9.07 -1.26 24.66
N HIS A 630 8.64 -2.47 25.02
CA HIS A 630 9.13 -3.70 24.42
C HIS A 630 8.88 -3.84 22.92
N HIS A 631 9.94 -4.01 22.15
CA HIS A 631 9.89 -4.34 20.71
C HIS A 631 9.85 -5.85 20.45
N ASP A 632 10.25 -6.66 21.43
CA ASP A 632 10.37 -8.11 21.32
C ASP A 632 9.47 -8.77 22.35
N TRP A 633 8.73 -9.80 21.95
CA TRP A 633 7.86 -10.56 22.84
C TRP A 633 7.71 -11.99 22.39
N SER A 634 7.63 -12.91 23.36
CA SER A 634 7.28 -14.30 23.11
C SER A 634 6.19 -14.74 24.08
N CYS A 635 5.27 -15.55 23.59
CA CYS A 635 4.20 -16.11 24.43
C CYS A 635 3.75 -17.47 23.88
N GLU A 636 3.09 -18.22 24.76
CA GLU A 636 2.47 -19.49 24.43
C GLU A 636 0.96 -19.41 24.60
N PHE A 637 0.24 -20.21 23.82
CA PHE A 637 -1.21 -20.30 23.86
C PHE A 637 -1.68 -21.70 23.48
N THR A 638 -2.44 -22.34 24.36
CA THR A 638 -3.15 -23.59 24.07
C THR A 638 -4.65 -23.29 24.07
N PRO A 639 -5.37 -23.48 22.94
CA PRO A 639 -6.80 -23.23 22.91
C PRO A 639 -7.55 -24.22 23.79
N THR A 640 -8.57 -23.75 24.51
CA THR A 640 -9.45 -24.62 25.30
C THR A 640 -10.42 -25.37 24.38
N ALA A 641 -11.02 -26.48 24.85
CA ALA A 641 -12.01 -27.21 24.08
C ALA A 641 -13.21 -26.36 23.65
N LYS A 642 -13.62 -25.37 24.47
CA LYS A 642 -14.71 -24.44 24.15
C LYS A 642 -14.37 -23.39 23.06
N GLN A 643 -13.10 -23.19 22.79
CA GLN A 643 -12.61 -22.22 21.78
C GLN A 643 -12.44 -22.86 20.40
N ILE A 644 -12.56 -24.20 20.31
CA ILE A 644 -12.45 -24.97 19.06
C ILE A 644 -13.81 -25.56 18.74
N HIS A 645 -14.35 -25.15 17.58
CA HIS A 645 -15.66 -25.61 17.09
C HIS A 645 -15.46 -26.86 16.20
N GLU A 646 -16.55 -27.56 15.92
CA GLU A 646 -16.59 -28.60 14.91
C GLU A 646 -16.22 -28.02 13.53
N GLY A 647 -15.44 -28.75 12.73
CA GLY A 647 -14.94 -28.32 11.45
C GLY A 647 -13.63 -27.52 11.52
N ASN A 648 -13.45 -26.58 10.61
CA ASN A 648 -12.23 -25.79 10.47
C ASN A 648 -12.17 -24.64 11.49
N ASN A 649 -11.06 -24.57 12.22
CA ASN A 649 -10.73 -23.47 13.13
C ASN A 649 -9.44 -22.80 12.66
N PRO A 650 -9.50 -21.69 11.93
CA PRO A 650 -8.34 -20.94 11.47
C PRO A 650 -7.73 -20.14 12.63
N ILE A 651 -6.75 -20.72 13.32
CA ILE A 651 -6.04 -20.03 14.41
C ILE A 651 -4.90 -19.22 13.83
N TYR A 652 -4.94 -17.91 14.01
CA TYR A 652 -3.89 -17.01 13.54
C TYR A 652 -3.59 -15.89 14.53
N VAL A 653 -2.47 -15.21 14.30
CA VAL A 653 -1.96 -14.15 15.15
C VAL A 653 -2.03 -12.82 14.40
N CYS A 654 -2.61 -11.80 15.05
CA CYS A 654 -2.57 -10.43 14.62
C CYS A 654 -1.70 -9.61 15.59
N VAL A 655 -0.66 -8.96 15.09
CA VAL A 655 0.22 -8.09 15.85
C VAL A 655 -0.11 -6.63 15.54
N VAL A 656 -0.18 -5.81 16.56
CA VAL A 656 -0.35 -4.35 16.43
C VAL A 656 0.81 -3.65 17.14
N GLN A 657 1.52 -2.81 16.42
CA GLN A 657 2.55 -1.93 16.98
C GLN A 657 1.97 -0.59 17.42
N GLU A 658 2.71 0.11 18.25
CA GLU A 658 2.34 1.43 18.76
C GLU A 658 2.20 2.47 17.64
N ASP A 659 3.03 2.39 16.60
CA ASP A 659 3.02 3.26 15.42
C ASP A 659 1.86 2.97 14.44
N GLY A 660 1.02 1.97 14.74
CA GLY A 660 -0.13 1.57 13.94
C GLY A 660 0.17 0.55 12.85
N HIS A 661 1.43 0.14 12.69
CA HIS A 661 1.74 -0.98 11.81
C HIS A 661 1.24 -2.30 12.38
N MET A 662 0.83 -3.21 11.49
CA MET A 662 0.23 -4.50 11.84
C MET A 662 0.89 -5.65 11.07
N ALA A 663 0.74 -6.85 11.62
CA ALA A 663 1.05 -8.09 10.93
C ALA A 663 -0.01 -9.16 11.19
N TRP A 664 -0.29 -10.03 10.21
CA TRP A 664 -1.22 -11.15 10.29
C TRP A 664 -0.55 -12.42 9.83
N SER A 665 -0.39 -13.42 10.71
CA SER A 665 0.07 -14.74 10.27
C SER A 665 -0.98 -15.42 9.41
N SER A 666 -0.59 -16.28 8.46
CA SER A 666 -1.53 -17.26 7.93
C SER A 666 -1.96 -18.20 9.04
N PRO A 667 -3.20 -18.76 8.98
CA PRO A 667 -3.69 -19.66 10.01
C PRO A 667 -2.97 -21.00 10.07
N ILE A 668 -2.86 -21.58 11.26
CA ILE A 668 -2.80 -23.03 11.45
C ILE A 668 -4.24 -23.49 11.64
N TYR A 669 -4.71 -24.37 10.77
CA TYR A 669 -6.09 -24.85 10.78
C TYR A 669 -6.23 -26.05 11.71
N LEU A 670 -6.98 -25.90 12.80
CA LEU A 670 -7.34 -27.00 13.67
C LEU A 670 -8.68 -27.57 13.20
N VAL A 671 -8.68 -28.83 12.75
CA VAL A 671 -9.86 -29.50 12.24
C VAL A 671 -10.37 -30.46 13.30
N ARG A 672 -11.49 -30.08 13.94
CA ARG A 672 -12.20 -30.95 14.92
C ARG A 672 -13.29 -31.72 14.20
N LYS A 673 -13.28 -33.04 14.38
CA LYS A 673 -14.34 -33.96 13.86
C LYS A 673 -15.54 -33.99 14.79
#